data_3df0738e8e8700ac78b057fe63230811
#
_entry.id   3df0738e8e8700ac78b057fe63230811
#
_cell.length_a   1.000
_cell.length_b   1.000
_cell.length_c   1.000
_cell.angle_alpha   90.00
_cell.angle_beta   90.00
_cell.angle_gamma   90.00
#
_symmetry.space_group_name_H-M   'P 1'
#
loop_
_entity.id
_entity.type
_entity.pdbx_description
1 polymer ?
#
loop_
_entity_poly.entity_id
_entity_poly.type
_entity_poly.pdbx_seq_one_letter_code
_entity_poly.pdbx_strand_id
1 'polypeptide(L)'
;MVAQALGNAGTIEGTVTDPSGASLPNAKITIVNRITNYQQTSTTDSKGAFRLTNIPPNPYHVEVSAPNFAASAQDVDVRTTVPVSLKVSLMVAGATQTVTVEANGADLLENVPYAHNDVDISSLSKLSVSSPGAGVSDAVVLSSGAVAADSNGFFHPLGDHAQTSFSVDGQPIGDQQSKAFSTQIPLDAIQSMELITGTPPAEFGDKTSLIVNAVTRSGLGQKPNGSFTAQRSSFATYSEEATFGMGGAKEGNFLAVNTLRSGRFLDTPELAPIHDIGTSGTIFDHFDYNPNGKDVFHLNILGARNWFQIPNTYDQLGQDQRQKIATFNIAPGYQHIFSASTLLTINPFFRQDHLNYYPSSDITLDTPATITQHRTLTNWGLKSDLSIVKGRHNFKVGTQLMQTRLHEQFGFGITDPTDPAFQDANGNFLPGLIPYDLTQPGGKLFQFDQSTNINQYAFFVQDNIKFGNVQVQAGLRLDVYHGIVADTSAQPRIGFSYLFKPTGTVFRASYSRTFETPYNENLILSSATGVGGLASNAFGAVSQPLQPGTRNQYNAGLEQAFGRWLVASADYFWKYTNNAYDFGVLFNTPIAFPIAWDKSKLDGVAVRIGSINLHGFQWTTTMGHTRARYFPPETGGLVFNGDVGAGGSVFRIDHDQAFQQTTELRYQTGKSGPWVSWTWRYDSGLVAGSVGSLDDALALTGAQQAAIGFFCGSARPTISTPLTGAQCTPSNYGATRLVIPAPGTENDDHNPPRIAPRHVFDIGVGTDNLFKKEHFRATLRAAVTNITNKDALYNFLSTFSGTHFIQPRAYQTAIGFVF
;
A
#
# COMPACT_ATOMS: atom_id res chain seq x y z
N MET A 1 -5.84 -15.66 34.23
CA MET A 1 -6.72 -15.08 33.21
C MET A 1 -5.93 -14.00 32.52
N VAL A 2 -5.76 -14.11 31.25
CA VAL A 2 -4.76 -13.39 30.47
C VAL A 2 -5.43 -12.71 29.27
N ALA A 3 -4.89 -11.65 28.89
CA ALA A 3 -5.27 -10.65 27.90
C ALA A 3 -5.70 -11.15 26.52
N GLN A 4 -6.50 -10.35 25.84
CA GLN A 4 -7.00 -10.57 24.49
C GLN A 4 -6.16 -9.85 23.45
N ALA A 5 -6.28 -10.27 22.18
CA ALA A 5 -5.65 -9.66 21.04
C ALA A 5 -6.18 -8.26 20.77
N LEU A 6 -5.38 -7.46 20.11
CA LEU A 6 -5.58 -6.05 19.83
C LEU A 6 -6.02 -5.82 18.39
N GLY A 7 -6.76 -4.75 18.16
CA GLY A 7 -7.20 -4.37 16.83
C GLY A 7 -8.02 -5.46 16.13
N ASN A 8 -7.66 -5.79 14.89
CA ASN A 8 -8.29 -6.85 14.10
C ASN A 8 -7.63 -8.24 14.30
N ALA A 9 -6.64 -8.36 15.18
CA ALA A 9 -5.98 -9.61 15.48
C ALA A 9 -6.87 -10.53 16.32
N GLY A 10 -6.72 -11.84 16.13
CA GLY A 10 -7.45 -12.86 16.84
C GLY A 10 -6.79 -13.33 18.14
N THR A 11 -7.50 -14.17 18.84
CA THR A 11 -7.02 -14.87 20.04
C THR A 11 -7.39 -16.34 19.95
N ILE A 12 -6.47 -17.23 20.30
CA ILE A 12 -6.77 -18.64 20.57
C ILE A 12 -6.53 -18.88 22.05
N GLU A 13 -7.54 -19.39 22.75
CA GLU A 13 -7.43 -19.74 24.15
C GLU A 13 -8.00 -21.14 24.41
N GLY A 14 -7.67 -21.72 25.51
CA GLY A 14 -8.26 -23.04 25.81
C GLY A 14 -7.71 -23.68 27.06
N THR A 15 -8.08 -24.95 27.22
CA THR A 15 -7.64 -25.81 28.34
C THR A 15 -7.12 -27.14 27.82
N VAL A 16 -6.05 -27.63 28.43
CA VAL A 16 -5.48 -28.94 28.16
C VAL A 16 -5.66 -29.83 29.35
N THR A 17 -6.25 -31.00 29.13
CA THR A 17 -6.52 -32.01 30.16
C THR A 17 -5.95 -33.36 29.75
N ASP A 18 -5.82 -34.25 30.71
CA ASP A 18 -5.63 -35.67 30.45
C ASP A 18 -7.00 -36.39 30.20
N PRO A 19 -7.00 -37.71 29.89
CA PRO A 19 -8.24 -38.42 29.61
C PRO A 19 -9.19 -38.53 30.83
N SER A 20 -8.67 -38.27 32.03
CA SER A 20 -9.50 -38.26 33.27
C SER A 20 -10.15 -36.90 33.52
N GLY A 21 -9.78 -35.87 32.71
CA GLY A 21 -10.20 -34.50 32.88
C GLY A 21 -9.32 -33.69 33.84
N ALA A 22 -8.19 -34.24 34.30
CA ALA A 22 -7.24 -33.49 35.12
C ALA A 22 -6.46 -32.51 34.30
N SER A 23 -6.23 -31.30 34.81
CA SER A 23 -5.50 -30.23 34.12
C SER A 23 -4.05 -30.59 33.88
N LEU A 24 -3.52 -30.34 32.70
CA LEU A 24 -2.12 -30.54 32.30
C LEU A 24 -1.36 -29.21 32.31
N PRO A 25 -0.57 -28.90 33.34
CA PRO A 25 0.30 -27.74 33.35
C PRO A 25 1.52 -27.97 32.49
N ASN A 26 2.15 -26.88 32.01
CA ASN A 26 3.35 -26.86 31.16
C ASN A 26 3.18 -27.62 29.82
N ALA A 27 1.97 -27.94 29.39
CA ALA A 27 1.75 -28.41 28.03
C ALA A 27 2.10 -27.30 27.04
N LYS A 28 2.84 -27.62 25.98
CA LYS A 28 3.28 -26.70 24.95
C LYS A 28 2.23 -26.66 23.86
N ILE A 29 1.79 -25.46 23.51
CA ILE A 29 0.88 -25.16 22.40
C ILE A 29 1.67 -24.42 21.34
N THR A 30 1.65 -24.91 20.11
CA THR A 30 2.27 -24.24 18.95
C THR A 30 1.22 -24.05 17.88
N ILE A 31 1.09 -22.85 17.37
CA ILE A 31 0.28 -22.54 16.18
C ILE A 31 1.22 -22.21 15.01
N VAL A 32 0.88 -22.69 13.83
CA VAL A 32 1.63 -22.44 12.60
C VAL A 32 0.68 -22.18 11.45
N ASN A 33 0.86 -21.05 10.73
CA ASN A 33 0.36 -20.93 9.38
C ASN A 33 1.46 -21.39 8.42
N ARG A 34 1.19 -22.37 7.59
CA ARG A 34 2.20 -23.02 6.75
C ARG A 34 2.53 -22.23 5.48
N ILE A 35 1.67 -21.30 5.09
CA ILE A 35 1.87 -20.43 3.90
C ILE A 35 2.70 -19.22 4.29
N THR A 36 2.28 -18.50 5.34
CA THR A 36 2.98 -17.29 5.81
C THR A 36 4.16 -17.63 6.73
N ASN A 37 4.31 -18.89 7.17
CA ASN A 37 5.26 -19.34 8.21
C ASN A 37 5.11 -18.63 9.56
N TYR A 38 4.01 -17.93 9.77
CA TYR A 38 3.72 -17.37 11.08
C TYR A 38 3.64 -18.48 12.12
N GLN A 39 4.39 -18.34 13.20
CA GLN A 39 4.42 -19.29 14.30
C GLN A 39 4.39 -18.55 15.64
N GLN A 40 3.52 -19.01 16.55
CA GLN A 40 3.51 -18.56 17.93
C GLN A 40 3.41 -19.77 18.87
N THR A 41 4.00 -19.65 20.06
CA THR A 41 4.00 -20.72 21.07
C THR A 41 3.59 -20.18 22.44
N SER A 42 2.82 -20.98 23.18
CA SER A 42 2.45 -20.73 24.57
C SER A 42 2.59 -22.02 25.38
N THR A 43 2.49 -21.91 26.70
CA THR A 43 2.42 -23.05 27.62
C THR A 43 1.21 -22.92 28.55
N THR A 44 0.67 -24.07 28.97
CA THR A 44 -0.44 -24.06 29.94
C THR A 44 0.01 -23.66 31.33
N ASP A 45 -0.85 -22.94 32.04
CA ASP A 45 -0.68 -22.59 33.46
C ASP A 45 -0.98 -23.80 34.39
N SER A 46 -0.96 -23.57 35.71
CA SER A 46 -1.26 -24.59 36.73
C SER A 46 -2.69 -25.15 36.63
N LYS A 47 -3.60 -24.50 35.92
CA LYS A 47 -4.96 -24.94 35.66
C LYS A 47 -5.16 -25.59 34.30
N GLY A 48 -4.05 -25.83 33.59
CA GLY A 48 -4.09 -26.34 32.23
C GLY A 48 -4.57 -25.33 31.19
N ALA A 49 -4.76 -24.05 31.56
CA ALA A 49 -5.23 -23.03 30.65
C ALA A 49 -4.07 -22.40 29.83
N PHE A 50 -4.32 -22.11 28.57
CA PHE A 50 -3.40 -21.42 27.69
C PHE A 50 -4.13 -20.30 26.95
N ARG A 51 -3.31 -19.36 26.41
CA ARG A 51 -3.78 -18.31 25.54
C ARG A 51 -2.66 -17.81 24.63
N LEU A 52 -3.02 -17.58 23.37
CA LEU A 52 -2.24 -16.97 22.33
C LEU A 52 -3.01 -15.76 21.84
N THR A 53 -2.38 -14.60 21.85
CA THR A 53 -3.00 -13.31 21.52
C THR A 53 -2.26 -12.69 20.33
N ASN A 54 -2.88 -11.68 19.75
CA ASN A 54 -2.32 -10.93 18.62
C ASN A 54 -2.02 -11.83 17.42
N ILE A 55 -2.97 -12.76 17.13
CA ILE A 55 -2.84 -13.74 16.05
C ILE A 55 -3.42 -13.12 14.77
N PRO A 56 -2.65 -13.05 13.67
CA PRO A 56 -3.20 -12.62 12.39
C PRO A 56 -4.43 -13.42 11.97
N PRO A 57 -5.42 -12.81 11.29
CA PRO A 57 -6.57 -13.55 10.75
C PRO A 57 -6.14 -14.54 9.67
N ASN A 58 -6.07 -15.84 10.02
CA ASN A 58 -5.58 -16.91 9.14
C ASN A 58 -6.04 -18.29 9.64
N PRO A 59 -6.04 -19.35 8.82
CA PRO A 59 -6.07 -20.71 9.28
C PRO A 59 -4.74 -21.11 9.94
N TYR A 60 -4.83 -21.79 11.06
CA TYR A 60 -3.67 -22.25 11.81
C TYR A 60 -3.74 -23.73 12.12
N HIS A 61 -2.60 -24.40 11.97
CA HIS A 61 -2.38 -25.71 12.54
C HIS A 61 -1.93 -25.55 14.00
N VAL A 62 -2.73 -26.06 14.91
CA VAL A 62 -2.49 -26.01 16.37
C VAL A 62 -2.01 -27.36 16.82
N GLU A 63 -0.77 -27.43 17.30
CA GLU A 63 -0.18 -28.61 17.92
C GLU A 63 -0.08 -28.42 19.44
N VAL A 64 -0.53 -29.41 20.20
CA VAL A 64 -0.46 -29.44 21.67
C VAL A 64 0.31 -30.67 22.09
N SER A 65 1.38 -30.49 22.88
CA SER A 65 2.24 -31.55 23.35
C SER A 65 2.57 -31.41 24.84
N ALA A 66 2.69 -32.52 25.53
CA ALA A 66 3.15 -32.59 26.90
C ALA A 66 4.01 -33.84 27.14
N PRO A 67 4.97 -33.80 28.08
CA PRO A 67 5.77 -34.99 28.42
C PRO A 67 4.90 -36.18 28.81
N ASN A 68 5.17 -37.37 28.29
CA ASN A 68 4.44 -38.61 28.51
C ASN A 68 3.03 -38.69 27.90
N PHE A 69 2.65 -37.72 27.06
CA PHE A 69 1.39 -37.72 26.31
C PHE A 69 1.63 -37.71 24.80
N ALA A 70 0.71 -38.31 24.05
CA ALA A 70 0.70 -38.22 22.60
C ALA A 70 0.34 -36.78 22.18
N ALA A 71 1.05 -36.22 21.23
CA ALA A 71 0.71 -34.90 20.69
C ALA A 71 -0.67 -34.92 20.01
N SER A 72 -1.45 -33.87 20.22
CA SER A 72 -2.72 -33.63 19.56
C SER A 72 -2.60 -32.46 18.59
N ALA A 73 -3.16 -32.61 17.41
CA ALA A 73 -3.17 -31.54 16.43
C ALA A 73 -4.59 -31.29 15.87
N GLN A 74 -4.91 -30.03 15.60
CA GLN A 74 -6.16 -29.62 14.98
C GLN A 74 -5.99 -28.31 14.22
N ASP A 75 -6.82 -28.10 13.19
CA ASP A 75 -6.82 -26.87 12.45
C ASP A 75 -7.88 -25.92 13.01
N VAL A 76 -7.50 -24.62 13.04
CA VAL A 76 -8.31 -23.55 13.61
C VAL A 76 -8.29 -22.36 12.66
N ASP A 77 -9.45 -21.84 12.36
CA ASP A 77 -9.62 -20.66 11.52
C ASP A 77 -9.81 -19.41 12.41
N VAL A 78 -8.86 -18.50 12.39
CA VAL A 78 -8.89 -17.23 13.12
C VAL A 78 -9.30 -16.13 12.14
N ARG A 79 -10.58 -15.76 12.13
CA ARG A 79 -11.14 -14.74 11.21
C ARG A 79 -11.96 -13.68 11.94
N THR A 80 -11.91 -13.69 13.25
CA THR A 80 -12.67 -12.79 14.11
C THR A 80 -11.83 -12.37 15.29
N THR A 81 -12.09 -11.19 15.80
CA THR A 81 -11.54 -10.70 17.06
C THR A 81 -12.09 -11.44 18.27
N VAL A 82 -13.23 -12.14 18.14
CA VAL A 82 -13.77 -13.00 19.20
C VAL A 82 -12.85 -14.20 19.41
N PRO A 83 -12.45 -14.51 20.67
CA PRO A 83 -11.53 -15.60 20.95
C PRO A 83 -12.02 -16.96 20.48
N VAL A 84 -11.14 -17.71 19.82
CA VAL A 84 -11.39 -19.11 19.51
C VAL A 84 -11.04 -19.96 20.73
N SER A 85 -12.03 -20.64 21.32
CA SER A 85 -11.85 -21.43 22.53
C SER A 85 -11.68 -22.91 22.21
N LEU A 86 -10.58 -23.52 22.66
CA LEU A 86 -10.23 -24.90 22.44
C LEU A 86 -10.25 -25.72 23.72
N LYS A 87 -10.78 -26.95 23.63
CA LYS A 87 -10.66 -27.96 24.70
C LYS A 87 -9.88 -29.14 24.14
N VAL A 88 -8.68 -29.36 24.67
CA VAL A 88 -7.78 -30.41 24.17
C VAL A 88 -7.59 -31.44 25.28
N SER A 89 -7.91 -32.69 24.98
CA SER A 89 -7.59 -33.81 25.85
C SER A 89 -6.44 -34.63 25.25
N LEU A 90 -5.30 -34.70 25.94
CA LEU A 90 -4.15 -35.46 25.49
C LEU A 90 -4.22 -36.91 25.99
N MET A 91 -4.03 -37.86 25.07
CA MET A 91 -3.93 -39.28 25.40
C MET A 91 -2.56 -39.61 25.96
N VAL A 92 -2.48 -40.54 26.96
CA VAL A 92 -1.18 -41.02 27.46
C VAL A 92 -0.42 -41.69 26.33
N ALA A 93 0.88 -41.39 26.19
CA ALA A 93 1.73 -41.96 25.15
C ALA A 93 1.82 -43.48 25.36
N GLY A 94 1.15 -44.26 24.53
CA GLY A 94 1.36 -45.72 24.42
C GLY A 94 2.57 -46.03 23.59
N ALA A 95 3.23 -47.18 23.80
CA ALA A 95 4.50 -47.53 23.15
C ALA A 95 4.49 -47.62 21.60
N THR A 96 3.40 -47.29 20.91
CA THR A 96 3.24 -47.53 19.45
C THR A 96 2.29 -46.60 18.72
N GLN A 97 2.03 -45.35 19.17
CA GLN A 97 1.25 -44.41 18.36
C GLN A 97 1.99 -43.10 18.17
N THR A 98 2.72 -43.00 17.09
CA THR A 98 3.04 -41.72 16.50
C THR A 98 1.81 -41.31 15.65
N VAL A 99 1.00 -40.39 16.14
CA VAL A 99 -0.06 -39.79 15.30
C VAL A 99 0.67 -38.82 14.37
N THR A 100 1.06 -39.32 13.21
CA THR A 100 1.55 -38.47 12.14
C THR A 100 0.32 -37.84 11.50
N VAL A 101 -0.01 -36.62 11.88
CA VAL A 101 -1.01 -35.85 11.15
C VAL A 101 -0.37 -35.47 9.82
N GLU A 102 -0.62 -36.23 8.77
CA GLU A 102 -0.26 -35.82 7.43
C GLU A 102 -1.13 -34.60 7.06
N ALA A 103 -0.46 -33.49 6.85
CA ALA A 103 -1.13 -32.30 6.33
C ALA A 103 -1.80 -32.62 4.97
N ASN A 104 -3.10 -32.48 4.90
CA ASN A 104 -3.82 -32.55 3.64
C ASN A 104 -3.63 -31.22 2.88
N GLY A 105 -3.56 -31.25 1.54
CA GLY A 105 -3.48 -30.04 0.74
C GLY A 105 -4.63 -29.05 0.99
N ALA A 106 -5.81 -29.53 1.37
CA ALA A 106 -6.94 -28.70 1.75
C ALA A 106 -6.68 -27.82 2.99
N ASP A 107 -5.73 -28.19 3.86
CA ASP A 107 -5.37 -27.42 5.06
C ASP A 107 -4.52 -26.18 4.73
N LEU A 108 -4.08 -26.05 3.48
CA LEU A 108 -3.34 -24.89 2.98
C LEU A 108 -4.26 -23.80 2.38
N LEU A 109 -5.55 -24.11 2.19
CA LEU A 109 -6.48 -23.25 1.48
C LEU A 109 -7.28 -22.38 2.42
N GLU A 110 -7.55 -21.16 1.98
CA GLU A 110 -8.37 -20.22 2.69
C GLU A 110 -9.77 -20.14 2.10
N ASN A 111 -10.74 -20.71 2.82
CA ASN A 111 -12.13 -20.67 2.41
C ASN A 111 -12.80 -19.35 2.81
N VAL A 112 -12.40 -18.25 2.17
CA VAL A 112 -12.96 -16.90 2.38
C VAL A 112 -13.61 -16.38 1.10
N PRO A 113 -14.71 -15.61 1.21
CA PRO A 113 -15.50 -15.17 0.06
C PRO A 113 -14.97 -13.88 -0.60
N TYR A 114 -13.75 -13.47 -0.35
CA TYR A 114 -13.09 -12.32 -0.98
C TYR A 114 -11.62 -12.60 -1.30
N ALA A 115 -11.06 -11.87 -2.26
CA ALA A 115 -9.65 -11.98 -2.60
C ALA A 115 -8.79 -11.19 -1.59
N HIS A 116 -7.80 -11.85 -1.01
CA HIS A 116 -6.83 -11.23 -0.10
C HIS A 116 -5.49 -11.95 -0.16
N ASN A 117 -4.45 -11.32 0.39
CA ASN A 117 -3.12 -11.88 0.56
C ASN A 117 -2.58 -11.50 1.94
N ASP A 118 -2.04 -12.46 2.65
CA ASP A 118 -1.27 -12.22 3.86
C ASP A 118 0.20 -11.98 3.54
N VAL A 119 0.77 -11.00 4.19
CA VAL A 119 2.16 -10.60 3.99
C VAL A 119 3.04 -11.18 5.10
N ASP A 120 4.01 -12.00 4.71
CA ASP A 120 5.04 -12.49 5.62
C ASP A 120 6.14 -11.42 5.81
N ILE A 121 6.01 -10.62 6.87
CA ILE A 121 6.98 -9.56 7.21
C ILE A 121 8.39 -10.13 7.40
N SER A 122 8.52 -11.35 7.95
CA SER A 122 9.82 -11.98 8.17
C SER A 122 10.53 -12.35 6.86
N SER A 123 9.78 -12.70 5.85
CA SER A 123 10.30 -12.91 4.49
C SER A 123 10.70 -11.62 3.82
N LEU A 124 9.87 -10.59 3.92
CA LEU A 124 10.15 -9.27 3.33
C LEU A 124 11.45 -8.66 3.86
N SER A 125 11.77 -8.87 5.14
CA SER A 125 13.02 -8.39 5.72
C SER A 125 14.29 -8.97 5.05
N LYS A 126 14.17 -10.03 4.25
CA LYS A 126 15.26 -10.68 3.52
C LYS A 126 15.31 -10.30 2.04
N LEU A 127 14.34 -9.53 1.58
CA LEU A 127 14.32 -9.00 0.22
C LEU A 127 15.12 -7.71 0.12
N SER A 128 15.55 -7.40 -1.07
CA SER A 128 16.19 -6.13 -1.37
C SER A 128 15.11 -5.09 -1.60
N VAL A 129 15.00 -4.12 -0.70
CA VAL A 129 14.06 -3.00 -0.84
C VAL A 129 14.65 -1.97 -1.80
N SER A 130 13.89 -1.59 -2.81
CA SER A 130 14.40 -0.73 -3.88
C SER A 130 14.23 0.77 -3.60
N SER A 131 13.28 1.16 -2.75
CA SER A 131 12.99 2.58 -2.51
C SER A 131 13.18 2.97 -1.04
N PRO A 132 14.10 3.88 -0.74
CA PRO A 132 14.31 4.35 0.62
C PRO A 132 13.04 4.97 1.22
N GLY A 133 12.67 4.56 2.43
CA GLY A 133 11.52 5.10 3.15
C GLY A 133 10.14 4.63 2.69
N ALA A 134 10.06 3.70 1.73
CA ALA A 134 8.81 3.16 1.20
C ALA A 134 8.55 1.70 1.64
N GLY A 135 8.98 1.30 2.84
CA GLY A 135 8.96 -0.09 3.28
C GLY A 135 7.59 -0.78 3.23
N VAL A 136 6.52 -0.10 3.64
CA VAL A 136 5.15 -0.65 3.53
C VAL A 136 4.71 -0.74 2.07
N SER A 137 5.02 0.26 1.25
CA SER A 137 4.70 0.25 -0.18
C SER A 137 5.39 -0.91 -0.90
N ASP A 138 6.68 -1.11 -0.65
CA ASP A 138 7.43 -2.23 -1.22
C ASP A 138 6.86 -3.58 -0.77
N ALA A 139 6.49 -3.70 0.50
CA ALA A 139 5.86 -4.90 1.05
C ALA A 139 4.54 -5.24 0.34
N VAL A 140 3.70 -4.26 0.09
CA VAL A 140 2.42 -4.42 -0.62
C VAL A 140 2.64 -4.87 -2.06
N VAL A 141 3.52 -4.19 -2.80
CA VAL A 141 3.79 -4.48 -4.23
C VAL A 141 4.41 -5.86 -4.42
N LEU A 142 5.35 -6.25 -3.57
CA LEU A 142 5.97 -7.57 -3.65
C LEU A 142 4.99 -8.71 -3.30
N SER A 143 4.01 -8.44 -2.46
CA SER A 143 3.08 -9.45 -1.96
C SER A 143 1.83 -9.60 -2.82
N SER A 144 1.53 -8.67 -3.73
CA SER A 144 0.30 -8.69 -4.52
C SER A 144 0.58 -8.47 -6.01
N GLY A 145 0.19 -9.40 -6.85
CA GLY A 145 0.21 -9.23 -8.31
C GLY A 145 -0.86 -8.27 -8.85
N ALA A 146 -1.79 -7.85 -8.00
CA ALA A 146 -2.89 -6.95 -8.35
C ALA A 146 -2.57 -5.46 -8.11
N VAL A 147 -1.43 -5.17 -7.47
CA VAL A 147 -1.07 -3.80 -7.07
C VAL A 147 0.28 -3.44 -7.67
N ALA A 148 0.31 -2.35 -8.41
CA ALA A 148 1.54 -1.64 -8.72
C ALA A 148 1.67 -0.42 -7.78
N ALA A 149 2.84 0.12 -7.64
CA ALA A 149 3.04 1.43 -7.04
C ALA A 149 4.12 2.17 -7.82
N ASP A 150 4.00 3.48 -7.91
CA ASP A 150 5.15 4.28 -8.29
C ASP A 150 6.19 4.25 -7.17
N SER A 151 7.39 4.63 -7.46
CA SER A 151 8.47 4.56 -6.48
C SER A 151 8.39 5.67 -5.41
N ASN A 152 7.50 6.63 -5.55
CA ASN A 152 7.13 7.58 -4.51
C ASN A 152 6.10 7.01 -3.53
N GLY A 153 5.64 5.78 -3.78
CA GLY A 153 4.81 4.98 -2.89
C GLY A 153 3.30 5.13 -3.10
N PHE A 154 2.85 5.71 -4.21
CA PHE A 154 1.44 5.68 -4.58
C PHE A 154 1.06 4.31 -5.13
N PHE A 155 -0.04 3.78 -4.62
CA PHE A 155 -0.56 2.50 -5.07
C PHE A 155 -1.53 2.66 -6.24
N HIS A 156 -1.43 1.71 -7.17
CA HIS A 156 -2.35 1.55 -8.29
C HIS A 156 -3.04 0.18 -8.20
N PRO A 157 -4.00 0.03 -7.27
CA PRO A 157 -4.62 -1.27 -7.03
C PRO A 157 -5.62 -1.60 -8.11
N LEU A 158 -5.39 -2.72 -8.82
CA LEU A 158 -6.31 -3.23 -9.83
C LEU A 158 -6.69 -2.19 -10.89
N GLY A 159 -5.75 -1.33 -11.28
CA GLY A 159 -5.95 -0.31 -12.30
C GLY A 159 -6.61 0.99 -11.83
N ASP A 160 -6.95 1.14 -10.57
CA ASP A 160 -7.38 2.42 -9.99
C ASP A 160 -6.18 3.26 -9.56
N HIS A 161 -6.38 4.56 -9.49
CA HIS A 161 -5.38 5.47 -8.98
C HIS A 161 -5.59 5.71 -7.48
N ALA A 162 -4.58 5.32 -6.68
CA ALA A 162 -4.50 5.63 -5.24
C ALA A 162 -5.73 5.23 -4.38
N GLN A 163 -6.58 4.32 -4.87
CA GLN A 163 -7.80 3.87 -4.16
C GLN A 163 -7.46 2.87 -3.04
N THR A 164 -6.70 3.35 -2.05
CA THR A 164 -6.17 2.53 -0.95
C THR A 164 -6.56 3.10 0.40
N SER A 165 -7.03 2.26 1.29
CA SER A 165 -7.22 2.56 2.71
C SER A 165 -6.29 1.73 3.56
N PHE A 166 -5.87 2.31 4.68
CA PHE A 166 -5.12 1.61 5.72
C PHE A 166 -5.99 1.43 6.95
N SER A 167 -5.83 0.29 7.61
CA SER A 167 -6.35 0.02 8.94
C SER A 167 -5.18 -0.44 9.81
N VAL A 168 -4.85 0.32 10.85
CA VAL A 168 -3.78 -0.03 11.80
C VAL A 168 -4.41 -0.26 13.16
N ASP A 169 -4.40 -1.51 13.65
CA ASP A 169 -5.06 -1.95 14.87
C ASP A 169 -6.53 -1.48 14.96
N GLY A 170 -7.22 -1.44 13.80
CA GLY A 170 -8.60 -0.99 13.70
C GLY A 170 -8.80 0.51 13.52
N GLN A 171 -7.75 1.35 13.63
CA GLN A 171 -7.82 2.76 13.25
C GLN A 171 -7.89 2.89 11.72
N PRO A 172 -8.91 3.53 11.15
CA PRO A 172 -8.96 3.81 9.72
C PRO A 172 -8.06 5.00 9.37
N ILE A 173 -7.28 4.87 8.30
CA ILE A 173 -6.46 5.96 7.73
C ILE A 173 -6.80 6.02 6.23
N GLY A 174 -7.60 7.01 5.83
CA GLY A 174 -8.07 7.19 4.46
C GLY A 174 -7.18 8.07 3.58
N ASP A 175 -6.21 8.77 4.19
CA ASP A 175 -5.31 9.66 3.47
C ASP A 175 -4.17 8.88 2.81
N GLN A 176 -3.57 9.44 1.77
CA GLN A 176 -2.50 8.79 1.05
C GLN A 176 -1.29 8.56 1.94
N GLN A 177 -0.90 7.30 2.09
CA GLN A 177 0.22 6.87 2.90
C GLN A 177 1.43 6.62 2.02
N SER A 178 2.16 7.69 1.65
CA SER A 178 3.39 7.60 0.89
C SER A 178 4.43 8.59 1.40
N LYS A 179 5.70 8.34 1.09
CA LYS A 179 6.79 9.23 1.52
C LYS A 179 6.71 10.65 0.92
N ALA A 180 5.97 10.83 -0.19
CA ALA A 180 5.80 12.11 -0.86
C ALA A 180 4.56 12.89 -0.41
N PHE A 181 3.55 12.24 0.16
CA PHE A 181 2.26 12.85 0.50
C PHE A 181 1.91 12.78 1.99
N SER A 182 2.49 11.83 2.72
CA SER A 182 2.28 11.62 4.15
C SER A 182 3.47 10.86 4.73
N THR A 183 3.28 10.14 5.82
CA THR A 183 4.26 9.23 6.40
C THR A 183 3.63 7.87 6.59
N GLN A 184 4.45 6.83 6.54
CA GLN A 184 4.02 5.45 6.78
C GLN A 184 4.41 5.00 8.18
N ILE A 185 3.64 4.03 8.72
CA ILE A 185 4.07 3.30 9.91
C ILE A 185 5.35 2.50 9.55
N PRO A 186 6.36 2.43 10.44
CA PRO A 186 7.56 1.65 10.15
C PRO A 186 7.24 0.17 10.03
N LEU A 187 7.83 -0.49 9.03
CA LEU A 187 7.60 -1.92 8.77
C LEU A 187 7.96 -2.79 9.98
N ASP A 188 8.97 -2.38 10.76
CA ASP A 188 9.39 -3.10 11.96
C ASP A 188 8.37 -3.05 13.10
N ALA A 189 7.45 -2.09 13.07
CA ALA A 189 6.36 -2.01 14.02
C ALA A 189 5.19 -2.96 13.66
N ILE A 190 5.18 -3.48 12.42
CA ILE A 190 4.11 -4.34 11.95
C ILE A 190 4.42 -5.80 12.30
N GLN A 191 3.46 -6.48 12.90
CA GLN A 191 3.52 -7.92 13.16
C GLN A 191 2.99 -8.71 11.98
N SER A 192 1.86 -8.28 11.42
CA SER A 192 1.23 -8.91 10.26
C SER A 192 0.47 -7.88 9.45
N MET A 193 0.29 -8.18 8.18
CA MET A 193 -0.46 -7.34 7.26
C MET A 193 -1.27 -8.21 6.32
N GLU A 194 -2.56 -7.89 6.17
CA GLU A 194 -3.48 -8.48 5.21
C GLU A 194 -3.78 -7.46 4.12
N LEU A 195 -3.68 -7.88 2.87
CA LEU A 195 -4.01 -7.08 1.69
C LEU A 195 -5.32 -7.58 1.10
N ILE A 196 -6.40 -6.79 1.20
CA ILE A 196 -7.70 -7.15 0.65
C ILE A 196 -7.87 -6.41 -0.68
N THR A 197 -8.00 -7.17 -1.77
CA THR A 197 -8.14 -6.66 -3.15
C THR A 197 -9.47 -7.02 -3.79
N GLY A 198 -10.25 -7.90 -3.16
CA GLY A 198 -11.59 -8.28 -3.59
C GLY A 198 -12.66 -7.39 -2.97
N THR A 199 -13.88 -7.92 -2.90
CA THR A 199 -15.01 -7.28 -2.21
C THR A 199 -14.78 -7.27 -0.70
N PRO A 200 -14.41 -6.14 -0.07
CA PRO A 200 -14.08 -6.13 1.35
C PRO A 200 -15.33 -6.28 2.22
N PRO A 201 -15.18 -6.77 3.47
CA PRO A 201 -16.24 -6.72 4.48
C PRO A 201 -16.83 -5.32 4.68
N ALA A 202 -18.10 -5.22 5.12
CA ALA A 202 -18.81 -3.94 5.24
C ALA A 202 -18.21 -2.97 6.27
N GLU A 203 -17.37 -3.46 7.18
CA GLU A 203 -16.61 -2.63 8.13
C GLU A 203 -15.57 -1.72 7.48
N PHE A 204 -15.17 -2.01 6.25
CA PHE A 204 -14.28 -1.17 5.44
C PHE A 204 -15.09 -0.35 4.44
N GLY A 205 -14.74 0.89 4.23
CA GLY A 205 -15.42 1.81 3.32
C GLY A 205 -14.47 2.80 2.68
N ASP A 206 -15.03 3.75 1.96
CA ASP A 206 -14.34 4.76 1.21
C ASP A 206 -13.45 4.13 0.12
N LYS A 207 -12.15 4.29 0.15
CA LYS A 207 -11.20 3.78 -0.87
C LYS A 207 -10.97 2.28 -0.68
N THR A 208 -11.63 1.46 -1.48
CA THR A 208 -11.75 0.01 -1.24
C THR A 208 -11.12 -0.88 -2.31
N SER A 209 -10.39 -0.33 -3.27
CA SER A 209 -9.67 -1.16 -4.26
C SER A 209 -8.51 -1.93 -3.64
N LEU A 210 -7.90 -1.36 -2.60
CA LEU A 210 -6.94 -2.02 -1.74
C LEU A 210 -7.19 -1.61 -0.29
N ILE A 211 -7.33 -2.59 0.59
CA ILE A 211 -7.27 -2.39 2.03
C ILE A 211 -5.96 -2.98 2.55
N VAL A 212 -5.15 -2.16 3.20
CA VAL A 212 -3.95 -2.59 3.93
C VAL A 212 -4.31 -2.68 5.40
N ASN A 213 -4.59 -3.88 5.88
CA ASN A 213 -4.99 -4.14 7.26
C ASN A 213 -3.78 -4.62 8.06
N ALA A 214 -3.20 -3.73 8.85
CA ALA A 214 -1.99 -3.98 9.63
C ALA A 214 -2.30 -4.18 11.11
N VAL A 215 -1.62 -5.16 11.69
CA VAL A 215 -1.57 -5.41 13.14
C VAL A 215 -0.17 -5.10 13.62
N THR A 216 -0.04 -4.29 14.66
CA THR A 216 1.26 -3.88 15.19
C THR A 216 1.82 -4.90 16.18
N ARG A 217 3.12 -4.83 16.41
CA ARG A 217 3.78 -5.65 17.44
C ARG A 217 3.40 -5.15 18.83
N SER A 218 3.30 -6.12 19.75
CA SER A 218 3.00 -5.89 21.16
C SER A 218 4.14 -6.44 22.03
N GLY A 219 4.40 -5.77 23.15
CA GLY A 219 5.30 -6.27 24.19
C GLY A 219 4.64 -7.17 25.22
N LEU A 220 3.31 -7.31 25.17
CA LEU A 220 2.54 -8.02 26.16
C LEU A 220 2.97 -9.50 26.30
N GLY A 221 3.26 -9.93 27.53
CA GLY A 221 3.70 -11.31 27.82
C GLY A 221 5.10 -11.65 27.33
N GLN A 222 5.86 -10.67 26.83
CA GLN A 222 7.20 -10.88 26.32
C GLN A 222 8.28 -10.55 27.35
N LYS A 223 9.32 -11.36 27.41
CA LYS A 223 10.57 -10.98 28.07
C LYS A 223 11.20 -9.82 27.30
N PRO A 224 12.02 -8.97 27.96
CA PRO A 224 12.75 -7.95 27.28
C PRO A 224 13.47 -8.50 26.06
N ASN A 225 13.16 -7.93 24.89
CA ASN A 225 13.75 -8.28 23.60
C ASN A 225 13.84 -7.04 22.73
N GLY A 226 14.73 -7.08 21.76
CA GLY A 226 14.88 -5.94 20.86
C GLY A 226 15.79 -6.26 19.71
N SER A 227 15.89 -5.31 18.80
CA SER A 227 16.79 -5.35 17.65
C SER A 227 17.37 -3.98 17.39
N PHE A 228 18.55 -3.97 16.80
CA PHE A 228 19.17 -2.79 16.21
C PHE A 228 19.74 -3.21 14.87
N THR A 229 19.49 -2.43 13.83
CA THR A 229 20.05 -2.66 12.49
C THR A 229 20.58 -1.33 11.95
N ALA A 230 21.83 -1.35 11.47
CA ALA A 230 22.41 -0.25 10.73
C ALA A 230 22.69 -0.71 9.31
N GLN A 231 22.28 0.11 8.34
CA GLN A 231 22.39 -0.18 6.92
C GLN A 231 23.08 0.93 6.17
N ARG A 232 23.88 0.55 5.19
CA ARG A 232 24.48 1.43 4.20
C ARG A 232 24.18 0.93 2.81
N SER A 233 23.80 1.85 1.91
CA SER A 233 23.50 1.54 0.52
C SER A 233 24.15 2.54 -0.44
N SER A 234 24.06 2.26 -1.74
CA SER A 234 24.39 3.21 -2.81
C SER A 234 23.67 4.54 -2.62
N PHE A 235 24.09 5.57 -3.35
CA PHE A 235 23.53 6.91 -3.32
C PHE A 235 23.60 7.57 -1.93
N ALA A 236 24.70 7.34 -1.19
CA ALA A 236 24.89 7.85 0.16
C ALA A 236 23.69 7.60 1.09
N THR A 237 23.07 6.43 0.95
CA THR A 237 21.93 6.02 1.78
C THR A 237 22.42 5.35 3.06
N TYR A 238 21.87 5.80 4.19
CA TYR A 238 22.10 5.29 5.54
C TYR A 238 20.76 5.16 6.24
N SER A 239 20.54 4.06 6.93
CA SER A 239 19.38 3.88 7.81
C SER A 239 19.75 3.16 9.09
N GLU A 240 19.12 3.55 10.18
CA GLU A 240 19.16 2.87 11.45
C GLU A 240 17.74 2.54 11.90
N GLU A 241 17.58 1.33 12.42
CA GLU A 241 16.31 0.79 12.90
C GLU A 241 16.56 0.16 14.27
N ALA A 242 15.73 0.54 15.24
CA ALA A 242 15.80 -0.02 16.59
C ALA A 242 14.40 -0.40 17.05
N THR A 243 14.27 -1.59 17.64
CA THR A 243 13.02 -2.01 18.28
C THR A 243 13.29 -2.50 19.69
N PHE A 244 12.33 -2.30 20.57
CA PHE A 244 12.37 -2.81 21.93
C PHE A 244 10.96 -3.19 22.38
N GLY A 245 10.81 -4.41 22.91
CA GLY A 245 9.57 -4.94 23.43
C GLY A 245 9.76 -5.59 24.79
N MET A 246 8.84 -5.32 25.72
CA MET A 246 8.81 -5.97 27.01
C MET A 246 7.43 -5.91 27.64
N GLY A 247 7.10 -6.85 28.49
CA GLY A 247 5.89 -6.80 29.28
C GLY A 247 5.60 -8.05 30.08
N GLY A 248 4.67 -7.91 31.01
CA GLY A 248 4.10 -8.97 31.80
C GLY A 248 2.75 -9.44 31.29
N ALA A 249 2.01 -10.12 32.16
CA ALA A 249 0.68 -10.64 31.82
C ALA A 249 -0.40 -9.55 31.70
N LYS A 250 -0.17 -8.36 32.26
CA LYS A 250 -1.17 -7.29 32.33
C LYS A 250 -0.79 -6.05 31.55
N GLU A 251 0.47 -5.84 31.33
CA GLU A 251 1.00 -4.65 30.66
C GLU A 251 2.13 -5.03 29.72
N GLY A 252 2.24 -4.32 28.62
CA GLY A 252 3.29 -4.50 27.65
C GLY A 252 3.56 -3.22 26.88
N ASN A 253 4.81 -3.06 26.42
CA ASN A 253 5.18 -1.96 25.58
C ASN A 253 6.08 -2.44 24.45
N PHE A 254 5.88 -1.87 23.27
CA PHE A 254 6.71 -2.08 22.09
C PHE A 254 7.04 -0.73 21.46
N LEU A 255 8.32 -0.47 21.29
CA LEU A 255 8.86 0.75 20.69
C LEU A 255 9.62 0.42 19.42
N ALA A 256 9.41 1.20 18.35
CA ALA A 256 10.21 1.18 17.13
C ALA A 256 10.67 2.60 16.77
N VAL A 257 11.95 2.73 16.43
CA VAL A 257 12.56 3.99 16.01
C VAL A 257 13.36 3.76 14.74
N ASN A 258 13.06 4.53 13.70
CA ASN A 258 13.71 4.41 12.40
C ASN A 258 14.23 5.76 11.94
N THR A 259 15.44 5.78 11.38
CA THR A 259 16.01 6.94 10.71
C THR A 259 16.52 6.56 9.32
N LEU A 260 16.44 7.49 8.41
CA LEU A 260 16.90 7.31 7.04
C LEU A 260 17.46 8.61 6.48
N ARG A 261 18.57 8.51 5.75
CA ARG A 261 19.04 9.54 4.84
C ARG A 261 19.40 8.90 3.51
N SER A 262 19.03 9.52 2.39
CA SER A 262 19.36 9.07 1.05
C SER A 262 19.72 10.25 0.15
N GLY A 263 20.67 10.07 -0.77
CA GLY A 263 20.96 10.98 -1.87
C GLY A 263 20.14 10.64 -3.13
N ARG A 264 19.25 9.64 -3.06
CA ARG A 264 18.20 9.31 -4.03
C ARG A 264 16.94 8.96 -3.24
N PHE A 265 16.30 9.98 -2.69
CA PHE A 265 15.15 9.80 -1.79
C PHE A 265 13.85 9.57 -2.57
N LEU A 266 13.64 10.35 -3.61
CA LEU A 266 12.52 10.18 -4.55
C LEU A 266 13.00 9.47 -5.83
N ASP A 267 12.08 9.17 -6.71
CA ASP A 267 12.41 8.79 -8.07
C ASP A 267 12.79 10.02 -8.86
N THR A 268 13.74 9.83 -9.74
CA THR A 268 14.35 10.93 -10.47
C THR A 268 13.83 10.99 -11.90
N PRO A 269 13.56 12.20 -12.44
CA PRO A 269 13.24 12.39 -13.84
C PRO A 269 14.45 12.12 -14.75
N GLU A 270 15.64 12.03 -14.15
CA GLU A 270 16.91 11.77 -14.83
C GLU A 270 17.57 10.51 -14.28
N LEU A 271 18.45 9.90 -15.05
CA LEU A 271 19.15 8.68 -14.62
C LEU A 271 20.04 8.92 -13.40
N ALA A 272 20.69 10.07 -13.34
CA ALA A 272 21.44 10.52 -12.17
C ALA A 272 20.56 11.38 -11.25
N PRO A 273 20.61 11.17 -9.92
CA PRO A 273 19.86 12.01 -9.00
C PRO A 273 20.44 13.43 -8.95
N ILE A 274 19.61 14.43 -9.21
CA ILE A 274 19.93 15.85 -9.11
C ILE A 274 18.99 16.44 -8.06
N HIS A 275 19.53 17.06 -7.00
CA HIS A 275 18.75 17.61 -5.88
C HIS A 275 17.74 16.61 -5.29
N ASP A 276 18.22 15.42 -4.92
CA ASP A 276 17.36 14.34 -4.43
C ASP A 276 17.77 13.85 -3.03
N ILE A 277 18.32 14.73 -2.22
CA ILE A 277 18.66 14.39 -0.84
C ILE A 277 17.39 14.42 0.00
N GLY A 278 17.15 13.34 0.75
CA GLY A 278 16.07 13.31 1.71
C GLY A 278 16.44 12.62 3.00
N THR A 279 15.67 12.94 4.05
CA THR A 279 15.76 12.33 5.39
C THR A 279 14.37 11.96 5.87
N SER A 280 14.27 10.83 6.56
CA SER A 280 13.06 10.39 7.24
C SER A 280 13.41 10.00 8.67
N GLY A 281 12.49 10.24 9.58
CA GLY A 281 12.59 9.80 10.97
C GLY A 281 11.21 9.43 11.50
N THR A 282 11.12 8.29 12.17
CA THR A 282 9.86 7.78 12.72
C THR A 282 10.08 7.20 14.09
N ILE A 283 9.17 7.49 15.00
CA ILE A 283 9.03 6.84 16.29
C ILE A 283 7.61 6.31 16.41
N PHE A 284 7.50 5.05 16.75
CA PHE A 284 6.22 4.37 16.99
C PHE A 284 6.25 3.65 18.33
N ASP A 285 5.24 3.88 19.15
CA ASP A 285 5.08 3.23 20.45
C ASP A 285 3.71 2.58 20.56
N HIS A 286 3.69 1.34 21.01
CA HIS A 286 2.48 0.57 21.28
C HIS A 286 2.48 0.11 22.74
N PHE A 287 1.51 0.55 23.49
CA PHE A 287 1.31 0.19 24.89
C PHE A 287 0.02 -0.61 25.07
N ASP A 288 0.10 -1.70 25.81
CA ASP A 288 -1.02 -2.58 26.19
C ASP A 288 -1.26 -2.55 27.69
N TYR A 289 -2.54 -2.55 28.08
CA TYR A 289 -2.94 -2.68 29.47
C TYR A 289 -4.19 -3.53 29.64
N ASN A 290 -4.06 -4.64 30.36
CA ASN A 290 -5.09 -5.64 30.60
C ASN A 290 -5.33 -5.81 32.10
N PRO A 291 -6.13 -4.94 32.74
CA PRO A 291 -6.35 -4.99 34.19
C PRO A 291 -6.99 -6.30 34.67
N ASN A 292 -7.80 -6.89 33.81
CA ASN A 292 -8.53 -8.13 34.11
C ASN A 292 -8.75 -8.98 32.85
N GLY A 293 -9.46 -10.09 32.89
CA GLY A 293 -9.67 -10.95 31.73
C GLY A 293 -10.77 -10.50 30.77
N LYS A 294 -11.37 -9.33 30.96
CA LYS A 294 -12.47 -8.82 30.13
C LYS A 294 -12.19 -7.49 29.48
N ASP A 295 -11.34 -6.67 30.09
CA ASP A 295 -11.05 -5.33 29.63
C ASP A 295 -9.62 -5.26 29.10
N VAL A 296 -9.48 -4.74 27.89
CA VAL A 296 -8.20 -4.56 27.20
C VAL A 296 -8.11 -3.14 26.71
N PHE A 297 -7.03 -2.48 27.04
CA PHE A 297 -6.70 -1.15 26.56
C PHE A 297 -5.43 -1.24 25.74
N HIS A 298 -5.36 -0.48 24.68
CA HIS A 298 -4.12 -0.25 23.93
C HIS A 298 -3.99 1.22 23.56
N LEU A 299 -2.77 1.63 23.26
CA LEU A 299 -2.46 2.97 22.82
C LEU A 299 -1.34 2.92 21.78
N ASN A 300 -1.63 3.40 20.58
CA ASN A 300 -0.65 3.62 19.54
C ASN A 300 -0.29 5.10 19.45
N ILE A 301 1.00 5.42 19.44
CA ILE A 301 1.54 6.76 19.21
C ILE A 301 2.53 6.70 18.06
N LEU A 302 2.36 7.58 17.07
CA LEU A 302 3.27 7.73 15.93
C LEU A 302 3.69 9.18 15.82
N GLY A 303 5.00 9.43 15.80
CA GLY A 303 5.60 10.66 15.37
C GLY A 303 6.51 10.40 14.18
N ALA A 304 6.30 11.11 13.07
CA ALA A 304 7.10 10.90 11.87
C ALA A 304 7.38 12.21 11.14
N ARG A 305 8.52 12.26 10.46
CA ARG A 305 8.92 13.39 9.64
C ARG A 305 9.69 12.94 8.43
N ASN A 306 9.32 13.49 7.24
CA ASN A 306 10.10 13.45 6.02
C ASN A 306 10.54 14.88 5.66
N TRP A 307 11.75 15.03 5.20
CA TRP A 307 12.26 16.25 4.58
C TRP A 307 13.09 15.85 3.37
N PHE A 308 12.82 16.44 2.21
CA PHE A 308 13.50 16.08 0.98
C PHE A 308 13.50 17.21 -0.03
N GLN A 309 14.48 17.19 -0.92
CA GLN A 309 14.55 17.99 -2.13
C GLN A 309 13.68 17.38 -3.21
N ILE A 310 13.24 18.20 -4.16
CA ILE A 310 12.51 17.75 -5.34
C ILE A 310 13.52 17.50 -6.45
N PRO A 311 13.57 16.28 -7.03
CA PRO A 311 14.52 15.97 -8.08
C PRO A 311 14.29 16.81 -9.32
N ASN A 312 15.39 17.33 -9.90
CA ASN A 312 15.37 18.18 -11.08
C ASN A 312 15.76 17.43 -12.33
N THR A 313 15.40 18.03 -13.50
CA THR A 313 15.92 17.69 -14.82
C THR A 313 17.23 18.41 -15.08
N TYR A 314 17.99 17.98 -16.10
CA TYR A 314 19.28 18.59 -16.47
C TYR A 314 19.17 20.06 -16.93
N ASP A 315 18.02 20.47 -17.43
CA ASP A 315 17.73 21.83 -17.84
C ASP A 315 17.30 22.75 -16.67
N GLN A 316 17.04 22.19 -15.50
CA GLN A 316 16.55 22.87 -14.31
C GLN A 316 17.54 22.81 -13.12
N LEU A 317 18.84 22.73 -13.38
CA LEU A 317 19.88 22.56 -12.35
C LEU A 317 19.92 23.67 -11.26
N GLY A 318 19.39 24.84 -11.56
CA GLY A 318 19.32 25.96 -10.62
C GLY A 318 18.21 25.85 -9.59
N GLN A 319 17.23 25.01 -9.79
CA GLN A 319 16.09 24.84 -8.88
C GLN A 319 16.51 24.05 -7.64
N ASP A 320 16.04 24.47 -6.46
CA ASP A 320 16.32 23.81 -5.17
C ASP A 320 15.05 23.76 -4.30
N GLN A 321 13.98 23.27 -4.87
CA GLN A 321 12.68 23.10 -4.24
C GLN A 321 12.74 21.99 -3.19
N ARG A 322 11.93 22.10 -2.15
CA ARG A 322 11.96 21.19 -0.99
C ARG A 322 10.57 20.92 -0.46
N GLN A 323 10.43 19.76 0.13
CA GLN A 323 9.19 19.42 0.85
C GLN A 323 9.49 18.90 2.25
N LYS A 324 8.62 19.26 3.18
CA LYS A 324 8.62 18.77 4.56
C LYS A 324 7.26 18.23 4.91
N ILE A 325 7.23 17.01 5.41
CA ILE A 325 6.03 16.37 5.95
C ILE A 325 6.28 16.05 7.41
N ALA A 326 5.30 16.30 8.27
CA ALA A 326 5.33 15.90 9.67
C ALA A 326 3.99 15.34 10.07
N THR A 327 4.00 14.18 10.71
CA THR A 327 2.81 13.47 11.17
C THR A 327 2.87 13.22 12.65
N PHE A 328 1.76 13.48 13.33
CA PHE A 328 1.50 13.00 14.69
C PHE A 328 0.20 12.21 14.70
N ASN A 329 0.21 11.03 15.32
CA ASN A 329 -0.95 10.18 15.46
C ASN A 329 -1.02 9.60 16.88
N ILE A 330 -2.22 9.61 17.45
CA ILE A 330 -2.53 8.94 18.71
C ILE A 330 -3.84 8.18 18.55
N ALA A 331 -3.81 6.89 18.85
CA ALA A 331 -4.96 6.00 18.68
C ALA A 331 -5.10 5.09 19.91
N PRO A 332 -5.84 5.52 20.94
CA PRO A 332 -6.24 4.64 22.01
C PRO A 332 -7.32 3.67 21.52
N GLY A 333 -7.34 2.48 22.09
CA GLY A 333 -8.39 1.51 21.85
C GLY A 333 -8.81 0.79 23.12
N TYR A 334 -10.07 0.38 23.14
CA TYR A 334 -10.67 -0.36 24.23
C TYR A 334 -11.47 -1.52 23.69
N GLN A 335 -11.30 -2.69 24.32
CA GLN A 335 -12.11 -3.87 24.05
C GLN A 335 -12.72 -4.39 25.34
N HIS A 336 -14.01 -4.76 25.26
CA HIS A 336 -14.73 -5.39 26.38
C HIS A 336 -15.31 -6.73 25.95
N ILE A 337 -14.97 -7.77 26.69
CA ILE A 337 -15.46 -9.14 26.48
C ILE A 337 -16.67 -9.36 27.36
N PHE A 338 -17.87 -9.28 26.80
CA PHE A 338 -19.09 -9.63 27.50
C PHE A 338 -19.17 -11.12 27.77
N SER A 339 -18.77 -11.95 26.83
CA SER A 339 -18.77 -13.40 26.90
C SER A 339 -17.74 -14.01 25.95
N ALA A 340 -17.57 -15.33 25.99
CA ALA A 340 -16.72 -16.04 25.03
C ALA A 340 -17.15 -15.89 23.55
N SER A 341 -18.30 -15.28 23.29
CA SER A 341 -18.87 -15.12 21.96
C SER A 341 -19.26 -13.68 21.62
N THR A 342 -19.02 -12.71 22.51
CA THR A 342 -19.46 -11.34 22.32
C THR A 342 -18.39 -10.36 22.79
N LEU A 343 -17.96 -9.49 21.86
CA LEU A 343 -16.91 -8.49 22.04
C LEU A 343 -17.37 -7.13 21.56
N LEU A 344 -17.10 -6.09 22.34
CA LEU A 344 -17.22 -4.70 21.95
C LEU A 344 -15.82 -4.12 21.73
N THR A 345 -15.63 -3.37 20.62
CA THR A 345 -14.41 -2.63 20.33
C THR A 345 -14.72 -1.14 20.18
N ILE A 346 -13.90 -0.27 20.75
CA ILE A 346 -14.03 1.19 20.70
C ILE A 346 -12.64 1.78 20.44
N ASN A 347 -12.42 2.35 19.26
CA ASN A 347 -11.15 2.90 18.80
C ASN A 347 -11.30 4.38 18.42
N PRO A 348 -11.19 5.32 19.37
CA PRO A 348 -11.04 6.72 19.04
C PRO A 348 -9.63 6.97 18.47
N PHE A 349 -9.50 8.02 17.67
CA PHE A 349 -8.21 8.39 17.07
C PHE A 349 -8.11 9.89 16.81
N PHE A 350 -6.87 10.36 16.79
CA PHE A 350 -6.48 11.68 16.34
C PHE A 350 -5.21 11.56 15.51
N ARG A 351 -5.23 12.16 14.31
CA ARG A 351 -4.08 12.24 13.41
C ARG A 351 -3.98 13.64 12.82
N GLN A 352 -2.77 14.19 12.80
CA GLN A 352 -2.47 15.45 12.14
C GLN A 352 -1.27 15.29 11.21
N ASP A 353 -1.44 15.70 9.97
CA ASP A 353 -0.41 15.75 8.95
C ASP A 353 -0.19 17.21 8.52
N HIS A 354 1.08 17.64 8.52
CA HIS A 354 1.52 18.91 7.97
C HIS A 354 2.39 18.65 6.75
N LEU A 355 2.00 19.20 5.61
CA LEU A 355 2.78 19.17 4.39
C LEU A 355 3.12 20.60 3.97
N ASN A 356 4.41 20.87 3.85
CA ASN A 356 4.92 22.17 3.42
C ASN A 356 5.85 21.98 2.22
N TYR A 357 5.53 22.66 1.12
CA TYR A 357 6.35 22.76 -0.06
C TYR A 357 6.97 24.16 -0.13
N TYR A 358 8.26 24.21 -0.35
CA TYR A 358 9.05 25.44 -0.41
C TYR A 358 9.66 25.61 -1.80
N PRO A 359 9.56 26.80 -2.41
CA PRO A 359 10.23 27.14 -3.65
C PRO A 359 11.75 27.17 -3.47
N SER A 360 12.47 27.34 -4.57
CA SER A 360 13.89 27.63 -4.55
C SER A 360 14.20 28.91 -3.77
N SER A 361 15.42 29.01 -3.25
CA SER A 361 15.88 30.22 -2.54
C SER A 361 15.81 31.45 -3.44
N ASP A 362 16.10 31.30 -4.71
CA ASP A 362 15.81 32.27 -5.76
C ASP A 362 14.59 31.78 -6.53
N ILE A 363 13.46 32.39 -6.26
CA ILE A 363 12.17 32.00 -6.86
C ILE A 363 12.10 32.18 -8.37
N THR A 364 12.99 32.98 -8.95
CA THR A 364 13.05 33.23 -10.41
C THR A 364 13.69 32.07 -11.17
N LEU A 365 14.34 31.14 -10.46
CA LEU A 365 14.88 29.91 -11.04
C LEU A 365 13.85 28.80 -11.19
N ASP A 366 12.73 28.87 -10.43
CA ASP A 366 11.67 27.89 -10.54
C ASP A 366 10.92 28.07 -11.87
N THR A 367 10.93 27.09 -12.74
CA THR A 367 10.25 27.13 -14.04
C THR A 367 9.26 25.98 -14.19
N PRO A 368 8.10 26.20 -14.81
CA PRO A 368 7.63 27.48 -15.38
C PRO A 368 7.01 28.42 -14.35
N ALA A 369 6.90 28.00 -13.09
CA ALA A 369 6.31 28.80 -12.02
C ALA A 369 6.96 28.50 -10.67
N THR A 370 7.02 29.51 -9.79
CA THR A 370 7.36 29.32 -8.38
C THR A 370 6.11 29.03 -7.56
N ILE A 371 6.20 28.10 -6.63
CA ILE A 371 5.06 27.58 -5.89
C ILE A 371 5.40 27.50 -4.40
N THR A 372 4.45 27.88 -3.55
CA THR A 372 4.47 27.61 -2.12
C THR A 372 3.22 26.86 -1.72
N GLN A 373 3.33 25.88 -0.82
CA GLN A 373 2.18 25.20 -0.25
C GLN A 373 2.39 24.93 1.25
N HIS A 374 1.36 25.21 2.04
CA HIS A 374 1.24 24.75 3.42
C HIS A 374 -0.13 24.12 3.60
N ARG A 375 -0.14 22.85 3.87
CA ARG A 375 -1.37 22.08 4.09
C ARG A 375 -1.35 21.43 5.46
N THR A 376 -2.44 21.61 6.20
CA THR A 376 -2.68 20.88 7.45
C THR A 376 -3.95 20.07 7.34
N LEU A 377 -3.81 18.79 7.58
CA LEU A 377 -4.91 17.82 7.63
C LEU A 377 -5.02 17.30 9.06
N THR A 378 -6.16 17.53 9.71
CA THR A 378 -6.42 17.05 11.07
C THR A 378 -7.64 16.13 11.07
N ASN A 379 -7.41 14.86 11.35
CA ASN A 379 -8.42 13.82 11.42
C ASN A 379 -8.67 13.43 12.87
N TRP A 380 -9.90 13.42 13.30
CA TRP A 380 -10.28 12.77 14.54
C TRP A 380 -11.56 11.97 14.35
N GLY A 381 -11.71 10.96 15.12
CA GLY A 381 -12.88 10.12 14.97
C GLY A 381 -12.94 8.96 15.93
N LEU A 382 -13.92 8.13 15.66
CA LEU A 382 -14.21 6.93 16.42
C LEU A 382 -14.65 5.81 15.47
N LYS A 383 -14.02 4.65 15.58
CA LYS A 383 -14.57 3.39 15.04
C LYS A 383 -14.96 2.49 16.20
N SER A 384 -16.20 1.99 16.17
CA SER A 384 -16.70 1.08 17.20
C SER A 384 -17.52 -0.04 16.58
N ASP A 385 -17.37 -1.24 17.07
CA ASP A 385 -18.14 -2.38 16.63
C ASP A 385 -18.44 -3.38 17.75
N LEU A 386 -19.57 -4.06 17.60
CA LEU A 386 -19.98 -5.19 18.41
C LEU A 386 -19.94 -6.45 17.53
N SER A 387 -19.11 -7.41 17.92
CA SER A 387 -18.94 -8.70 17.25
C SER A 387 -19.59 -9.82 18.08
N ILE A 388 -20.39 -10.67 17.41
CA ILE A 388 -21.12 -11.78 18.05
C ILE A 388 -20.94 -13.05 17.22
N VAL A 389 -20.33 -14.07 17.81
CA VAL A 389 -20.19 -15.40 17.18
C VAL A 389 -21.20 -16.35 17.82
N LYS A 390 -22.17 -16.85 17.04
CA LYS A 390 -23.19 -17.78 17.53
C LYS A 390 -23.50 -18.84 16.48
N GLY A 391 -23.17 -20.08 16.78
CA GLY A 391 -23.40 -21.21 15.90
C GLY A 391 -22.64 -21.05 14.57
N ARG A 392 -23.35 -20.80 13.49
CA ARG A 392 -22.78 -20.64 12.13
C ARG A 392 -22.52 -19.18 11.74
N HIS A 393 -22.94 -18.25 12.60
CA HIS A 393 -22.94 -16.82 12.34
C HIS A 393 -21.77 -16.14 13.04
N ASN A 394 -21.07 -15.27 12.32
CA ASN A 394 -20.13 -14.30 12.85
C ASN A 394 -20.63 -12.91 12.45
N PHE A 395 -21.51 -12.38 13.30
CA PHE A 395 -22.21 -11.13 13.10
C PHE A 395 -21.40 -9.96 13.66
N LYS A 396 -21.33 -8.87 12.93
CA LYS A 396 -20.72 -7.62 13.36
C LYS A 396 -21.61 -6.44 12.98
N VAL A 397 -21.80 -5.53 13.91
CA VAL A 397 -22.47 -4.24 13.67
C VAL A 397 -21.60 -3.14 14.24
N GLY A 398 -21.48 -2.02 13.51
CA GLY A 398 -20.62 -0.95 13.98
C GLY A 398 -20.84 0.37 13.28
N THR A 399 -20.04 1.34 13.71
CA THR A 399 -20.04 2.71 13.21
C THR A 399 -18.62 3.24 13.07
N GLN A 400 -18.41 4.11 12.11
CA GLN A 400 -17.21 4.91 11.95
C GLN A 400 -17.63 6.37 11.80
N LEU A 401 -17.17 7.21 12.70
CA LEU A 401 -17.44 8.64 12.72
C LEU A 401 -16.10 9.34 12.56
N MET A 402 -15.96 10.20 11.58
CA MET A 402 -14.72 10.92 11.29
C MET A 402 -15.02 12.36 10.92
N GLN A 403 -14.24 13.28 11.47
CA GLN A 403 -14.16 14.64 11.02
C GLN A 403 -12.74 14.94 10.59
N THR A 404 -12.60 15.50 9.39
CA THR A 404 -11.36 16.01 8.83
C THR A 404 -11.45 17.53 8.75
N ARG A 405 -10.54 18.22 9.45
CA ARG A 405 -10.32 19.65 9.22
C ARG A 405 -9.18 19.81 8.24
N LEU A 406 -9.49 20.41 7.11
CA LEU A 406 -8.55 20.70 6.05
C LEU A 406 -8.25 22.18 6.03
N HIS A 407 -6.96 22.56 6.02
CA HIS A 407 -6.48 23.92 5.84
C HIS A 407 -5.44 23.93 4.73
N GLU A 408 -5.67 24.72 3.70
CA GLU A 408 -4.84 24.83 2.51
C GLU A 408 -4.42 26.27 2.29
N GLN A 409 -3.10 26.49 2.28
CA GLN A 409 -2.46 27.73 1.86
C GLN A 409 -1.63 27.45 0.62
N PHE A 410 -1.78 28.25 -0.43
CA PHE A 410 -1.11 28.06 -1.70
C PHE A 410 -0.69 29.39 -2.28
N GLY A 411 0.53 29.49 -2.76
CA GLY A 411 1.05 30.62 -3.48
C GLY A 411 1.60 30.19 -4.85
N PHE A 412 1.39 31.02 -5.87
CA PHE A 412 1.76 30.71 -7.24
C PHE A 412 2.21 31.98 -7.97
N GLY A 413 3.31 31.90 -8.74
CA GLY A 413 3.78 32.98 -9.57
C GLY A 413 4.52 32.46 -10.79
N ILE A 414 4.22 33.03 -11.97
CA ILE A 414 4.77 32.61 -13.26
C ILE A 414 6.16 33.21 -13.44
N THR A 415 7.12 32.36 -13.77
CA THR A 415 8.51 32.72 -14.01
C THR A 415 8.92 32.52 -15.47
N ASP A 416 8.16 31.70 -16.22
CA ASP A 416 8.28 31.53 -17.65
C ASP A 416 6.91 31.66 -18.34
N PRO A 417 6.53 32.87 -18.81
CA PRO A 417 5.25 33.07 -19.49
C PRO A 417 5.17 32.45 -20.89
N THR A 418 6.29 31.89 -21.39
CA THR A 418 6.34 31.23 -22.70
C THR A 418 5.92 29.76 -22.63
N ASP A 419 5.78 29.20 -21.41
CA ASP A 419 5.34 27.81 -21.24
C ASP A 419 3.93 27.63 -21.81
N PRO A 420 3.69 26.59 -22.62
CA PRO A 420 2.39 26.29 -23.22
C PRO A 420 1.23 26.19 -22.23
N ALA A 421 1.48 25.83 -20.98
CA ALA A 421 0.48 25.75 -19.92
C ALA A 421 -0.19 27.13 -19.62
N PHE A 422 0.47 28.22 -19.97
CA PHE A 422 -0.02 29.58 -19.72
C PHE A 422 -0.51 30.30 -20.98
N GLN A 423 -0.64 29.58 -22.08
CA GLN A 423 -1.00 30.13 -23.37
C GLN A 423 -2.35 29.58 -23.86
N ASP A 424 -3.04 30.34 -24.67
CA ASP A 424 -4.21 29.89 -25.42
C ASP A 424 -3.79 29.04 -26.64
N ALA A 425 -4.78 28.48 -27.34
CA ALA A 425 -4.56 27.66 -28.54
C ALA A 425 -3.86 28.42 -29.69
N ASN A 426 -3.74 29.75 -29.63
CA ASN A 426 -3.04 30.59 -30.62
C ASN A 426 -1.63 30.96 -30.13
N GLY A 427 -1.18 30.48 -28.97
CA GLY A 427 0.11 30.81 -28.38
C GLY A 427 0.15 32.17 -27.66
N ASN A 428 -0.99 32.79 -27.34
CA ASN A 428 -1.02 34.03 -26.58
C ASN A 428 -1.10 33.73 -25.09
N PHE A 429 -0.35 34.52 -24.31
CA PHE A 429 -0.40 34.45 -22.86
C PHE A 429 -1.82 34.74 -22.33
N LEU A 430 -2.31 33.93 -21.41
CA LEU A 430 -3.69 34.03 -20.88
C LEU A 430 -3.90 35.34 -20.10
N PRO A 431 -4.86 36.20 -20.47
CA PRO A 431 -5.05 37.51 -19.85
C PRO A 431 -5.31 37.44 -18.32
N GLY A 432 -5.97 36.40 -17.83
CA GLY A 432 -6.22 36.18 -16.41
C GLY A 432 -4.97 35.93 -15.57
N LEU A 433 -3.84 35.57 -16.20
CA LEU A 433 -2.58 35.28 -15.55
C LEU A 433 -1.62 36.50 -15.48
N ILE A 434 -1.90 37.58 -16.22
CA ILE A 434 -1.03 38.77 -16.27
C ILE A 434 -0.65 39.28 -14.85
N PRO A 435 -1.54 39.33 -13.85
CA PRO A 435 -1.18 39.81 -12.52
C PRO A 435 -0.14 38.92 -11.79
N TYR A 436 0.02 37.69 -12.23
CA TYR A 436 0.88 36.65 -11.61
C TYR A 436 2.16 36.39 -12.38
N ASP A 437 2.39 37.10 -13.48
CA ASP A 437 3.62 37.06 -14.25
C ASP A 437 4.73 37.85 -13.52
N LEU A 438 5.61 37.14 -12.85
CA LEU A 438 6.72 37.72 -12.08
C LEU A 438 7.84 38.29 -12.98
N THR A 439 7.84 38.03 -14.28
CA THR A 439 8.79 38.60 -15.23
C THR A 439 8.45 40.05 -15.58
N GLN A 440 7.21 40.49 -15.26
CA GLN A 440 6.74 41.84 -15.55
C GLN A 440 6.77 42.74 -14.30
N PRO A 441 7.02 44.04 -14.47
CA PRO A 441 6.91 45.00 -13.37
C PRO A 441 5.51 44.99 -12.76
N GLY A 442 5.43 44.75 -11.45
CA GLY A 442 4.15 44.68 -10.71
C GLY A 442 3.54 43.29 -10.63
N GLY A 443 4.18 42.28 -11.18
CA GLY A 443 3.81 40.88 -10.98
C GLY A 443 3.82 40.50 -9.50
N LYS A 444 2.88 39.68 -9.05
CA LYS A 444 2.73 39.26 -7.66
C LYS A 444 2.33 37.80 -7.58
N LEU A 445 2.58 37.18 -6.43
CA LEU A 445 2.08 35.83 -6.19
C LEU A 445 0.53 35.83 -6.09
N PHE A 446 -0.11 34.87 -6.75
CA PHE A 446 -1.45 34.44 -6.37
C PHE A 446 -1.39 33.86 -4.96
N GLN A 447 -2.40 34.16 -4.15
CA GLN A 447 -2.47 33.66 -2.76
C GLN A 447 -3.84 33.05 -2.50
N PHE A 448 -3.82 31.87 -1.93
CA PHE A 448 -5.00 31.14 -1.48
C PHE A 448 -4.82 30.72 -0.02
N ASP A 449 -5.84 30.91 0.80
CA ASP A 449 -5.83 30.52 2.22
C ASP A 449 -7.27 30.20 2.63
N GLN A 450 -7.60 28.90 2.71
CA GLN A 450 -8.94 28.47 3.08
C GLN A 450 -8.93 27.23 3.98
N SER A 451 -10.01 27.06 4.74
CA SER A 451 -10.24 25.89 5.60
C SER A 451 -11.66 25.38 5.43
N THR A 452 -11.81 24.08 5.52
CA THR A 452 -13.13 23.43 5.56
C THR A 452 -13.12 22.25 6.53
N ASN A 453 -14.32 21.83 6.94
CA ASN A 453 -14.51 20.59 7.69
C ASN A 453 -15.25 19.59 6.82
N ILE A 454 -14.74 18.36 6.83
CA ILE A 454 -15.36 17.24 6.13
C ILE A 454 -15.81 16.25 7.21
N ASN A 455 -17.11 15.95 7.23
CA ASN A 455 -17.69 15.01 8.18
C ASN A 455 -18.13 13.74 7.42
N GLN A 456 -17.67 12.60 7.89
CA GLN A 456 -18.00 11.30 7.34
C GLN A 456 -18.57 10.41 8.45
N TYR A 457 -19.78 9.90 8.23
CA TYR A 457 -20.46 9.00 9.16
C TYR A 457 -20.80 7.71 8.42
N ALA A 458 -20.37 6.60 8.99
CA ALA A 458 -20.67 5.29 8.43
C ALA A 458 -21.30 4.37 9.47
N PHE A 459 -22.30 3.62 9.03
CA PHE A 459 -22.93 2.55 9.81
C PHE A 459 -22.88 1.27 9.00
N PHE A 460 -22.53 0.16 9.62
CA PHE A 460 -22.44 -1.11 8.93
C PHE A 460 -22.99 -2.27 9.75
N VAL A 461 -23.48 -3.26 9.02
CA VAL A 461 -23.88 -4.57 9.53
C VAL A 461 -23.35 -5.62 8.58
N GLN A 462 -22.78 -6.69 9.11
CA GLN A 462 -22.30 -7.82 8.33
C GLN A 462 -22.46 -9.14 9.08
N ASP A 463 -22.64 -10.22 8.32
CA ASP A 463 -22.66 -11.58 8.85
C ASP A 463 -21.82 -12.49 7.94
N ASN A 464 -20.90 -13.23 8.54
CA ASN A 464 -20.15 -14.29 7.88
C ASN A 464 -20.73 -15.63 8.34
N ILE A 465 -21.40 -16.33 7.43
CA ILE A 465 -22.18 -17.54 7.73
C ILE A 465 -21.42 -18.75 7.18
N LYS A 466 -21.13 -19.75 8.03
CA LYS A 466 -20.42 -20.96 7.66
C LYS A 466 -21.33 -22.19 7.66
N PHE A 467 -21.53 -22.81 6.50
CA PHE A 467 -22.30 -24.04 6.32
C PHE A 467 -21.38 -25.19 5.82
N GLY A 468 -20.69 -25.83 6.74
CA GLY A 468 -19.71 -26.84 6.36
C GLY A 468 -18.59 -26.28 5.48
N ASN A 469 -18.57 -26.65 4.19
CA ASN A 469 -17.58 -26.16 3.22
C ASN A 469 -17.98 -24.86 2.50
N VAL A 470 -19.18 -24.35 2.76
CA VAL A 470 -19.69 -23.10 2.16
C VAL A 470 -19.51 -21.99 3.15
N GLN A 471 -19.02 -20.84 2.71
CA GLN A 471 -19.10 -19.57 3.45
C GLN A 471 -19.86 -18.53 2.64
N VAL A 472 -20.70 -17.77 3.31
CA VAL A 472 -21.43 -16.62 2.76
C VAL A 472 -21.15 -15.43 3.62
N GLN A 473 -20.71 -14.36 3.01
CA GLN A 473 -20.61 -13.04 3.64
C GLN A 473 -21.71 -12.16 3.07
N ALA A 474 -22.50 -11.57 3.95
CA ALA A 474 -23.50 -10.57 3.57
C ALA A 474 -23.29 -9.32 4.43
N GLY A 475 -23.35 -8.15 3.83
CA GLY A 475 -23.16 -6.90 4.53
C GLY A 475 -23.88 -5.73 3.85
N LEU A 476 -24.20 -4.75 4.68
CA LEU A 476 -24.71 -3.45 4.24
C LEU A 476 -23.95 -2.37 4.98
N ARG A 477 -23.48 -1.38 4.25
CA ARG A 477 -22.89 -0.17 4.80
C ARG A 477 -23.66 1.05 4.28
N LEU A 478 -23.86 2.01 5.15
CA LEU A 478 -24.43 3.33 4.84
C LEU A 478 -23.38 4.38 5.17
N ASP A 479 -22.93 5.14 4.18
CA ASP A 479 -22.04 6.28 4.38
C ASP A 479 -22.80 7.59 4.10
N VAL A 480 -22.54 8.58 4.95
CA VAL A 480 -23.02 9.95 4.83
C VAL A 480 -21.79 10.85 4.80
N TYR A 481 -21.62 11.57 3.72
CA TYR A 481 -20.54 12.52 3.48
C TYR A 481 -21.06 13.95 3.47
N HIS A 482 -20.46 14.81 4.28
CA HIS A 482 -20.67 16.26 4.29
C HIS A 482 -19.29 16.95 4.23
N GLY A 483 -18.89 17.35 3.05
CA GLY A 483 -17.65 18.09 2.79
C GLY A 483 -17.94 19.30 1.93
N ILE A 484 -17.24 19.46 0.81
CA ILE A 484 -17.51 20.51 -0.19
C ILE A 484 -18.90 20.29 -0.82
N VAL A 485 -19.30 19.04 -0.92
CA VAL A 485 -20.65 18.60 -1.30
C VAL A 485 -21.21 17.68 -0.22
N ALA A 486 -22.49 17.37 -0.32
CA ALA A 486 -23.15 16.39 0.56
C ALA A 486 -23.72 15.25 -0.27
N ASP A 487 -23.47 14.01 0.17
CA ASP A 487 -24.03 12.82 -0.47
C ASP A 487 -24.17 11.66 0.53
N THR A 488 -25.03 10.69 0.20
CA THR A 488 -25.31 9.52 1.04
C THR A 488 -25.49 8.29 0.17
N SER A 489 -24.84 7.19 0.54
CA SER A 489 -24.89 5.95 -0.23
C SER A 489 -25.06 4.71 0.62
N ALA A 490 -25.98 3.84 0.19
CA ALA A 490 -26.13 2.49 0.71
C ALA A 490 -25.32 1.51 -0.16
N GLN A 491 -24.52 0.66 0.50
CA GLN A 491 -23.50 -0.18 -0.12
C GLN A 491 -23.72 -1.65 0.25
N PRO A 492 -24.56 -2.38 -0.48
CA PRO A 492 -24.71 -3.82 -0.32
C PRO A 492 -23.45 -4.55 -0.76
N ARG A 493 -23.12 -5.61 -0.03
CA ARG A 493 -21.98 -6.50 -0.32
C ARG A 493 -22.40 -7.94 -0.06
N ILE A 494 -22.03 -8.81 -0.99
CA ILE A 494 -22.25 -10.24 -0.86
C ILE A 494 -21.07 -11.01 -1.42
N GLY A 495 -20.63 -12.01 -0.69
CA GLY A 495 -19.57 -12.92 -1.11
C GLY A 495 -19.96 -14.36 -0.81
N PHE A 496 -19.46 -15.25 -1.62
CA PHE A 496 -19.66 -16.68 -1.52
C PHE A 496 -18.33 -17.40 -1.74
N SER A 497 -18.04 -18.41 -0.94
CA SER A 497 -16.96 -19.36 -1.22
C SER A 497 -17.36 -20.79 -0.91
N TYR A 498 -16.76 -21.72 -1.66
CA TYR A 498 -16.99 -23.15 -1.52
C TYR A 498 -15.67 -23.92 -1.58
N LEU A 499 -15.36 -24.65 -0.50
CA LEU A 499 -14.22 -25.55 -0.43
C LEU A 499 -14.61 -26.95 -0.93
N PHE A 500 -14.12 -27.35 -2.08
CA PHE A 500 -14.23 -28.69 -2.59
C PHE A 500 -13.05 -29.54 -2.12
N LYS A 501 -13.21 -30.17 -0.95
CA LYS A 501 -12.16 -30.93 -0.26
C LYS A 501 -11.50 -32.03 -1.09
N PRO A 502 -12.22 -32.83 -1.92
CA PRO A 502 -11.60 -33.94 -2.64
C PRO A 502 -10.43 -33.53 -3.54
N THR A 503 -10.48 -32.35 -4.14
CA THR A 503 -9.41 -31.81 -4.99
C THR A 503 -8.56 -30.76 -4.31
N GLY A 504 -8.95 -30.30 -3.10
CA GLY A 504 -8.31 -29.16 -2.46
C GLY A 504 -8.48 -27.88 -3.29
N THR A 505 -9.75 -27.52 -3.59
CA THR A 505 -10.10 -26.36 -4.44
C THR A 505 -11.08 -25.46 -3.71
N VAL A 506 -10.84 -24.14 -3.70
CA VAL A 506 -11.78 -23.13 -3.26
C VAL A 506 -12.25 -22.33 -4.46
N PHE A 507 -13.57 -22.23 -4.64
CA PHE A 507 -14.21 -21.30 -5.57
C PHE A 507 -14.75 -20.13 -4.78
N ARG A 508 -14.58 -18.89 -5.29
CA ARG A 508 -15.13 -17.69 -4.69
C ARG A 508 -15.80 -16.80 -5.73
N ALA A 509 -16.86 -16.11 -5.32
CA ALA A 509 -17.51 -15.09 -6.12
C ALA A 509 -18.06 -14.02 -5.19
N SER A 510 -17.94 -12.75 -5.57
CA SER A 510 -18.40 -11.65 -4.74
C SER A 510 -18.83 -10.45 -5.55
N TYR A 511 -19.72 -9.66 -4.94
CA TYR A 511 -20.17 -8.36 -5.44
C TYR A 511 -20.14 -7.34 -4.31
N SER A 512 -19.71 -6.12 -4.64
CA SER A 512 -19.86 -4.96 -3.77
C SER A 512 -20.28 -3.73 -4.55
N ARG A 513 -21.11 -2.92 -3.92
CA ARG A 513 -21.22 -1.49 -4.22
C ARG A 513 -20.43 -0.73 -3.17
N THR A 514 -19.63 0.24 -3.60
CA THR A 514 -18.84 1.10 -2.72
C THR A 514 -19.07 2.56 -3.06
N PHE A 515 -18.89 3.40 -2.05
CA PHE A 515 -19.00 4.85 -2.14
C PHE A 515 -17.64 5.44 -1.83
N GLU A 516 -17.11 6.26 -2.72
CA GLU A 516 -15.76 6.80 -2.68
C GLU A 516 -15.83 8.31 -2.52
N THR A 517 -15.19 8.82 -1.47
CA THR A 517 -15.15 10.27 -1.23
C THR A 517 -13.96 10.90 -1.97
N PRO A 518 -14.01 12.20 -2.31
CA PRO A 518 -12.85 12.89 -2.87
C PRO A 518 -11.61 12.75 -1.98
N TYR A 519 -10.44 12.80 -2.59
CA TYR A 519 -9.17 12.89 -1.84
C TYR A 519 -9.05 14.24 -1.15
N ASN A 520 -8.43 14.26 0.02
CA ASN A 520 -8.27 15.47 0.82
C ASN A 520 -7.08 16.34 0.36
N GLU A 521 -6.21 15.82 -0.51
CA GLU A 521 -5.03 16.52 -1.01
C GLU A 521 -5.43 17.68 -1.93
N ASN A 522 -5.27 18.91 -1.47
CA ASN A 522 -5.63 20.15 -2.18
C ASN A 522 -7.09 20.19 -2.68
N LEU A 523 -7.97 19.57 -1.93
CA LEU A 523 -9.38 19.42 -2.31
C LEU A 523 -10.11 20.76 -2.40
N ILE A 524 -9.82 21.70 -1.48
CA ILE A 524 -10.48 23.00 -1.46
C ILE A 524 -10.05 23.80 -2.70
N LEU A 525 -8.74 23.84 -2.97
CA LEU A 525 -8.18 24.56 -4.11
C LEU A 525 -8.65 23.95 -5.44
N SER A 526 -8.68 22.61 -5.53
CA SER A 526 -9.17 21.88 -6.70
C SER A 526 -10.66 22.05 -6.96
N SER A 527 -11.46 22.18 -5.90
CA SER A 527 -12.92 22.29 -5.97
C SER A 527 -13.42 23.72 -5.87
N ALA A 528 -12.51 24.72 -5.86
CA ALA A 528 -12.91 26.12 -5.71
C ALA A 528 -13.71 26.60 -6.93
N THR A 529 -15.03 26.60 -6.76
CA THR A 529 -16.01 26.97 -7.80
C THR A 529 -16.31 28.45 -7.85
N GLY A 530 -15.73 29.24 -6.95
CA GLY A 530 -16.06 30.63 -6.78
C GLY A 530 -14.85 31.56 -6.73
N VAL A 531 -15.12 32.76 -6.26
CA VAL A 531 -14.12 33.79 -6.01
C VAL A 531 -13.04 33.25 -5.08
N GLY A 532 -11.81 33.19 -5.56
CA GLY A 532 -10.65 32.76 -4.76
C GLY A 532 -9.97 31.46 -5.21
N GLY A 533 -10.57 30.67 -6.10
CA GLY A 533 -9.91 29.51 -6.70
C GLY A 533 -8.93 29.90 -7.81
N LEU A 534 -7.80 29.19 -7.96
CA LEU A 534 -6.82 29.48 -9.01
C LEU A 534 -7.44 29.34 -10.41
N ALA A 535 -8.20 28.28 -10.64
CA ALA A 535 -8.86 28.03 -11.92
C ALA A 535 -9.87 29.14 -12.28
N SER A 536 -10.72 29.56 -11.35
CA SER A 536 -11.75 30.57 -11.61
C SER A 536 -11.18 31.98 -11.73
N ASN A 537 -10.19 32.33 -10.93
CA ASN A 537 -9.61 33.69 -10.92
C ASN A 537 -8.51 33.87 -11.96
N ALA A 538 -7.66 32.88 -12.13
CA ALA A 538 -6.53 32.98 -13.04
C ALA A 538 -6.86 32.58 -14.48
N PHE A 539 -7.72 31.59 -14.67
CA PHE A 539 -7.99 31.01 -15.99
C PHE A 539 -9.41 31.26 -16.49
N GLY A 540 -10.27 31.89 -15.69
CA GLY A 540 -11.68 32.11 -16.05
C GLY A 540 -12.51 30.84 -16.18
N ALA A 541 -11.97 29.69 -15.77
CA ALA A 541 -12.65 28.41 -15.83
C ALA A 541 -13.65 28.27 -14.66
N VAL A 542 -14.84 27.72 -14.95
CA VAL A 542 -15.80 27.34 -13.90
C VAL A 542 -15.49 25.93 -13.48
N SER A 543 -14.75 25.77 -12.39
CA SER A 543 -14.55 24.47 -11.78
C SER A 543 -15.88 23.96 -11.19
N GLN A 544 -16.15 22.67 -11.37
CA GLN A 544 -17.24 21.97 -10.68
C GLN A 544 -16.68 21.30 -9.43
N PRO A 545 -17.37 21.36 -8.27
CA PRO A 545 -16.91 20.65 -7.09
C PRO A 545 -16.94 19.15 -7.36
N LEU A 546 -15.90 18.48 -6.90
CA LEU A 546 -15.79 17.02 -7.01
C LEU A 546 -16.94 16.33 -6.26
N GLN A 547 -17.64 15.47 -6.96
CA GLN A 547 -18.73 14.67 -6.42
C GLN A 547 -18.20 13.30 -5.94
N PRO A 548 -18.74 12.74 -4.84
CA PRO A 548 -18.41 11.37 -4.47
C PRO A 548 -18.65 10.37 -5.59
N GLY A 549 -17.77 9.42 -5.72
CA GLY A 549 -17.84 8.35 -6.71
C GLY A 549 -18.62 7.13 -6.21
N THR A 550 -19.19 6.38 -7.13
CA THR A 550 -19.81 5.08 -6.82
C THR A 550 -19.25 4.00 -7.73
N ARG A 551 -18.86 2.88 -7.11
CA ARG A 551 -18.30 1.72 -7.81
C ARG A 551 -19.14 0.49 -7.60
N ASN A 552 -19.35 -0.28 -8.67
CA ASN A 552 -19.79 -1.67 -8.62
C ASN A 552 -18.62 -2.56 -8.98
N GLN A 553 -18.26 -3.48 -8.08
CA GLN A 553 -17.17 -4.41 -8.27
C GLN A 553 -17.68 -5.84 -8.18
N TYR A 554 -17.24 -6.67 -9.12
CA TYR A 554 -17.50 -8.11 -9.18
C TYR A 554 -16.16 -8.83 -9.17
N ASN A 555 -16.07 -9.92 -8.41
CA ASN A 555 -14.90 -10.78 -8.38
C ASN A 555 -15.32 -12.23 -8.54
N ALA A 556 -14.49 -13.00 -9.25
CA ALA A 556 -14.59 -14.44 -9.34
C ALA A 556 -13.19 -15.05 -9.21
N GLY A 557 -13.02 -16.00 -8.30
CA GLY A 557 -11.70 -16.55 -7.98
C GLY A 557 -11.69 -18.04 -7.79
N LEU A 558 -10.51 -18.60 -8.01
CA LEU A 558 -10.16 -19.98 -7.77
C LEU A 558 -8.88 -20.06 -6.96
N GLU A 559 -8.85 -20.92 -5.96
CA GLU A 559 -7.65 -21.27 -5.22
C GLU A 559 -7.50 -22.79 -5.20
N GLN A 560 -6.30 -23.28 -5.53
CA GLN A 560 -6.01 -24.70 -5.71
C GLN A 560 -4.78 -25.10 -4.93
N ALA A 561 -4.90 -26.10 -4.07
CA ALA A 561 -3.75 -26.78 -3.49
C ALA A 561 -3.21 -27.86 -4.44
N PHE A 562 -1.90 -27.91 -4.64
CA PHE A 562 -1.19 -28.96 -5.37
C PHE A 562 -0.43 -29.82 -4.38
N GLY A 563 -1.04 -30.94 -4.00
CA GLY A 563 -0.57 -31.73 -2.91
C GLY A 563 -0.48 -30.91 -1.61
N ARG A 564 0.57 -31.17 -0.82
CA ARG A 564 0.84 -30.46 0.44
C ARG A 564 1.92 -29.36 0.31
N TRP A 565 2.30 -28.95 -0.91
CA TRP A 565 3.51 -28.18 -1.14
C TRP A 565 3.29 -26.80 -1.75
N LEU A 566 2.20 -26.64 -2.52
CA LEU A 566 1.99 -25.47 -3.32
C LEU A 566 0.52 -25.07 -3.30
N VAL A 567 0.27 -23.76 -3.25
CA VAL A 567 -1.05 -23.16 -3.48
C VAL A 567 -0.94 -22.18 -4.64
N ALA A 568 -1.91 -22.22 -5.53
CA ALA A 568 -2.09 -21.24 -6.58
C ALA A 568 -3.49 -20.62 -6.48
N SER A 569 -3.59 -19.31 -6.60
CA SER A 569 -4.85 -18.58 -6.68
C SER A 569 -4.89 -17.69 -7.92
N ALA A 570 -6.09 -17.53 -8.46
CA ALA A 570 -6.37 -16.60 -9.55
C ALA A 570 -7.71 -15.93 -9.27
N ASP A 571 -7.74 -14.61 -9.24
CA ASP A 571 -8.93 -13.82 -8.99
C ASP A 571 -9.11 -12.83 -10.15
N TYR A 572 -10.22 -12.95 -10.86
CA TYR A 572 -10.63 -12.02 -11.90
C TYR A 572 -11.58 -10.97 -11.32
N PHE A 573 -11.44 -9.72 -11.72
CA PHE A 573 -12.24 -8.60 -11.25
C PHE A 573 -12.80 -7.78 -12.41
N TRP A 574 -14.01 -7.20 -12.18
CA TRP A 574 -14.64 -6.16 -12.99
C TRP A 574 -15.04 -5.02 -12.10
N LYS A 575 -14.68 -3.79 -12.48
CA LYS A 575 -15.03 -2.57 -11.77
C LYS A 575 -15.69 -1.59 -12.74
N TYR A 576 -16.78 -1.00 -12.29
CA TYR A 576 -17.51 0.04 -13.00
C TYR A 576 -17.70 1.22 -12.05
N THR A 577 -17.01 2.33 -12.30
CA THR A 577 -17.01 3.48 -11.41
C THR A 577 -17.59 4.69 -12.14
N ASN A 578 -18.46 5.43 -11.47
CA ASN A 578 -18.89 6.78 -11.87
C ASN A 578 -18.13 7.76 -10.97
N ASN A 579 -17.73 8.91 -11.51
CA ASN A 579 -16.81 9.86 -10.87
C ASN A 579 -15.53 9.14 -10.43
N ALA A 580 -14.81 8.60 -11.40
CA ALA A 580 -13.59 7.82 -11.15
C ALA A 580 -12.43 8.77 -10.83
N TYR A 581 -11.95 8.74 -9.58
CA TYR A 581 -10.90 9.64 -9.12
C TYR A 581 -9.55 9.35 -9.73
N ASP A 582 -8.82 10.44 -9.90
CA ASP A 582 -7.44 10.50 -10.35
C ASP A 582 -6.78 11.76 -9.79
N PHE A 583 -5.54 12.04 -10.15
CA PHE A 583 -4.83 13.24 -9.74
C PHE A 583 -4.23 13.95 -10.95
N GLY A 584 -4.41 15.25 -11.00
CA GLY A 584 -3.59 16.14 -11.81
C GLY A 584 -2.35 16.56 -10.98
N VAL A 585 -1.20 16.66 -11.61
CA VAL A 585 0.04 17.13 -10.98
C VAL A 585 0.40 18.50 -11.49
N LEU A 586 0.87 19.36 -10.61
CA LEU A 586 1.29 20.71 -10.95
C LEU A 586 2.74 20.71 -11.45
N PHE A 587 2.91 20.77 -12.75
CA PHE A 587 4.23 20.75 -13.41
C PHE A 587 5.11 19.56 -12.95
N ASN A 588 6.37 19.80 -12.65
CA ASN A 588 7.32 18.80 -12.13
C ASN A 588 7.38 18.77 -10.59
N THR A 589 6.28 19.10 -9.90
CA THR A 589 6.22 19.10 -8.44
C THR A 589 5.48 17.88 -7.90
N PRO A 590 5.64 17.49 -6.65
CA PRO A 590 4.79 16.50 -5.99
C PRO A 590 3.45 17.09 -5.51
N ILE A 591 3.03 18.24 -6.03
CA ILE A 591 1.76 18.86 -5.67
C ILE A 591 0.68 18.29 -6.58
N ALA A 592 -0.16 17.43 -6.02
CA ALA A 592 -1.25 16.78 -6.70
C ALA A 592 -2.59 17.43 -6.34
N PHE A 593 -3.49 17.44 -7.31
CA PHE A 593 -4.87 17.93 -7.18
C PHE A 593 -5.82 16.79 -7.53
N PRO A 594 -6.82 16.48 -6.71
CA PRO A 594 -7.79 15.46 -7.05
C PRO A 594 -8.63 15.92 -8.25
N ILE A 595 -8.82 15.01 -9.17
CA ILE A 595 -9.69 15.11 -10.33
C ILE A 595 -10.61 13.91 -10.37
N ALA A 596 -11.66 13.97 -11.17
CA ALA A 596 -12.52 12.83 -11.45
C ALA A 596 -12.88 12.78 -12.93
N TRP A 597 -12.79 11.59 -13.51
CA TRP A 597 -13.32 11.26 -14.83
C TRP A 597 -14.78 10.85 -14.71
N ASP A 598 -15.61 11.14 -15.72
CA ASP A 598 -17.04 10.75 -15.71
C ASP A 598 -17.23 9.28 -15.32
N LYS A 599 -16.42 8.40 -15.92
CA LYS A 599 -16.48 6.94 -15.66
C LYS A 599 -15.13 6.27 -15.78
N SER A 600 -15.00 5.11 -15.11
CA SER A 600 -13.99 4.12 -15.45
C SER A 600 -14.60 2.72 -15.61
N LYS A 601 -13.96 1.91 -16.47
CA LYS A 601 -14.23 0.49 -16.63
C LYS A 601 -12.91 -0.26 -16.57
N LEU A 602 -12.73 -1.01 -15.51
CA LEU A 602 -11.51 -1.75 -15.26
C LEU A 602 -11.83 -3.24 -15.18
N ASP A 603 -10.97 -4.05 -15.75
CA ASP A 603 -11.01 -5.49 -15.60
C ASP A 603 -9.60 -6.07 -15.62
N GLY A 604 -9.43 -7.24 -15.02
CA GLY A 604 -8.14 -7.88 -14.97
C GLY A 604 -8.11 -9.13 -14.11
N VAL A 605 -6.92 -9.70 -13.99
CA VAL A 605 -6.67 -10.89 -13.19
C VAL A 605 -5.43 -10.71 -12.33
N ALA A 606 -5.53 -11.14 -11.07
CA ALA A 606 -4.41 -11.29 -10.16
C ALA A 606 -4.17 -12.78 -9.91
N VAL A 607 -2.93 -13.24 -10.05
CA VAL A 607 -2.52 -14.62 -9.83
C VAL A 607 -1.42 -14.65 -8.77
N ARG A 608 -1.52 -15.58 -7.85
CA ARG A 608 -0.46 -15.87 -6.87
C ARG A 608 -0.18 -17.37 -6.82
N ILE A 609 1.10 -17.72 -6.78
CA ILE A 609 1.58 -19.08 -6.57
C ILE A 609 2.55 -19.03 -5.40
N GLY A 610 2.34 -19.85 -4.38
CA GLY A 610 3.21 -19.90 -3.20
C GLY A 610 3.50 -21.32 -2.75
N SER A 611 4.75 -21.62 -2.43
CA SER A 611 5.13 -22.87 -1.80
C SER A 611 5.17 -22.74 -0.28
N ILE A 612 4.93 -23.84 0.42
CA ILE A 612 5.35 -23.95 1.82
C ILE A 612 6.88 -23.93 1.90
N ASN A 613 7.43 -23.88 3.11
CA ASN A 613 8.86 -24.03 3.32
C ASN A 613 9.29 -25.50 3.08
N LEU A 614 9.96 -25.74 1.96
CA LEU A 614 10.46 -27.05 1.53
C LEU A 614 11.93 -27.22 1.95
N HIS A 615 12.17 -27.62 3.20
CA HIS A 615 13.52 -27.81 3.76
C HIS A 615 14.41 -26.56 3.63
N GLY A 616 13.85 -25.40 3.86
CA GLY A 616 14.52 -24.10 3.75
C GLY A 616 14.31 -23.39 2.42
N PHE A 617 13.76 -24.05 1.40
CA PHE A 617 13.43 -23.45 0.12
C PHE A 617 11.98 -22.93 0.14
N GLN A 618 11.78 -21.72 -0.35
CA GLN A 618 10.47 -21.10 -0.59
C GLN A 618 10.45 -20.46 -1.97
N TRP A 619 9.28 -20.53 -2.61
CA TRP A 619 9.00 -19.92 -3.88
C TRP A 619 7.67 -19.17 -3.82
N THR A 620 7.67 -17.92 -4.25
CA THR A 620 6.45 -17.13 -4.46
C THR A 620 6.50 -16.47 -5.83
N THR A 621 5.40 -16.51 -6.56
CA THR A 621 5.21 -15.76 -7.80
C THR A 621 3.88 -15.06 -7.76
N THR A 622 3.89 -13.77 -8.02
CA THR A 622 2.70 -12.94 -8.22
C THR A 622 2.68 -12.45 -9.67
N MET A 623 1.50 -12.45 -10.29
CA MET A 623 1.29 -11.96 -11.65
C MET A 623 0.01 -11.13 -11.69
N GLY A 624 -0.01 -10.14 -12.55
CA GLY A 624 -1.18 -9.30 -12.77
C GLY A 624 -1.33 -8.86 -14.21
N HIS A 625 -2.57 -8.77 -14.63
CA HIS A 625 -3.00 -8.10 -15.85
C HIS A 625 -4.10 -7.13 -15.50
N THR A 626 -4.02 -5.92 -15.99
CA THR A 626 -5.03 -4.89 -15.79
C THR A 626 -5.32 -4.19 -17.10
N ARG A 627 -6.60 -3.98 -17.37
CA ARG A 627 -7.10 -3.15 -18.45
C ARG A 627 -7.93 -2.01 -17.84
N ALA A 628 -7.39 -0.79 -17.86
CA ALA A 628 -7.96 0.35 -17.19
C ALA A 628 -8.37 1.44 -18.21
N ARG A 629 -9.69 1.54 -18.49
CA ARG A 629 -10.29 2.49 -19.42
C ARG A 629 -11.01 3.59 -18.67
N TYR A 630 -10.67 4.82 -19.01
CA TYR A 630 -11.27 6.03 -18.46
C TYR A 630 -12.04 6.80 -19.52
N PHE A 631 -13.08 7.48 -19.11
CA PHE A 631 -14.04 8.15 -19.98
C PHE A 631 -14.16 9.61 -19.59
N PRO A 632 -13.87 10.53 -20.50
CA PRO A 632 -14.12 11.96 -20.30
C PRO A 632 -15.62 12.26 -20.09
N PRO A 633 -15.97 13.46 -19.57
CA PRO A 633 -15.10 14.58 -19.26
C PRO A 633 -14.39 14.45 -17.91
N GLU A 634 -13.32 15.22 -17.73
CA GLU A 634 -12.66 15.45 -16.46
C GLU A 634 -13.36 16.55 -15.67
N THR A 635 -13.35 16.42 -14.34
CA THR A 635 -13.84 17.44 -13.38
C THR A 635 -12.86 17.64 -12.25
N GLY A 636 -12.80 18.85 -11.68
CA GLY A 636 -11.83 19.20 -10.63
C GLY A 636 -10.46 19.59 -11.17
N GLY A 637 -9.48 19.67 -10.29
CA GLY A 637 -8.10 20.00 -10.62
C GLY A 637 -7.84 21.46 -10.95
N LEU A 638 -6.61 21.73 -11.36
CA LEU A 638 -6.20 23.01 -11.95
C LEU A 638 -6.18 22.83 -13.48
N VAL A 639 -7.27 23.13 -14.13
CA VAL A 639 -7.36 23.05 -15.60
C VAL A 639 -6.68 24.29 -16.16
N PHE A 640 -5.40 24.17 -16.53
CA PHE A 640 -4.67 25.27 -17.20
C PHE A 640 -5.07 25.43 -18.67
N ASN A 641 -5.45 24.36 -19.35
CA ASN A 641 -5.98 24.38 -20.71
C ASN A 641 -7.37 23.76 -20.71
N GLY A 642 -8.40 24.51 -21.00
CA GLY A 642 -9.82 24.12 -20.93
C GLY A 642 -10.28 22.97 -21.82
N ASP A 643 -9.38 22.16 -22.36
CA ASP A 643 -9.67 21.18 -23.39
C ASP A 643 -9.41 19.71 -23.00
N VAL A 644 -9.03 19.42 -21.77
CA VAL A 644 -8.92 18.01 -21.38
C VAL A 644 -10.34 17.51 -21.07
N GLY A 645 -11.07 17.12 -22.10
CA GLY A 645 -12.20 16.24 -21.93
C GLY A 645 -13.58 16.63 -22.40
N ALA A 646 -13.83 17.84 -22.90
CA ALA A 646 -15.16 18.16 -23.47
C ALA A 646 -15.47 17.39 -24.78
N GLY A 647 -14.50 16.73 -25.39
CA GLY A 647 -14.64 15.97 -26.63
C GLY A 647 -13.72 14.76 -26.79
N GLY A 648 -13.00 14.39 -25.73
CA GLY A 648 -12.05 13.27 -25.79
C GLY A 648 -12.73 11.91 -25.92
N SER A 649 -12.07 10.98 -26.61
CA SER A 649 -12.47 9.58 -26.67
C SER A 649 -12.02 8.83 -25.43
N VAL A 650 -12.57 7.63 -25.23
CA VAL A 650 -12.09 6.70 -24.19
C VAL A 650 -10.59 6.41 -24.36
N PHE A 651 -9.88 6.35 -23.25
CA PHE A 651 -8.43 6.16 -23.23
C PHE A 651 -7.99 5.17 -22.15
N ARG A 652 -6.76 4.66 -22.27
CA ARG A 652 -6.06 3.91 -21.25
C ARG A 652 -5.33 4.87 -20.32
N ILE A 653 -5.57 4.70 -19.03
CA ILE A 653 -4.86 5.51 -18.02
C ILE A 653 -3.37 5.12 -17.97
N ASP A 654 -2.52 6.03 -17.51
CA ASP A 654 -1.06 5.89 -17.48
C ASP A 654 -0.55 4.68 -16.65
N HIS A 655 -1.33 4.15 -15.73
CA HIS A 655 -1.04 2.94 -14.97
C HIS A 655 -1.78 1.68 -15.46
N ASP A 656 -2.35 1.70 -16.67
CA ASP A 656 -2.81 0.47 -17.34
C ASP A 656 -1.61 -0.45 -17.58
N GLN A 657 -1.68 -1.66 -17.03
CA GLN A 657 -0.58 -2.62 -17.02
C GLN A 657 -0.98 -3.90 -17.74
N ALA A 658 -0.51 -4.09 -18.96
CA ALA A 658 -0.86 -5.27 -19.76
C ALA A 658 -0.38 -6.58 -19.10
N PHE A 659 0.79 -6.59 -18.46
CA PHE A 659 1.27 -7.71 -17.66
C PHE A 659 2.40 -7.28 -16.73
N GLN A 660 2.34 -7.76 -15.48
CA GLN A 660 3.43 -7.66 -14.52
C GLN A 660 3.64 -8.98 -13.80
N GLN A 661 4.85 -9.22 -13.36
CA GLN A 661 5.21 -10.42 -12.60
C GLN A 661 6.33 -10.12 -11.63
N THR A 662 6.23 -10.68 -10.41
CA THR A 662 7.32 -10.77 -9.44
C THR A 662 7.48 -12.21 -9.02
N THR A 663 8.68 -12.77 -9.17
CA THR A 663 9.04 -14.11 -8.69
C THR A 663 10.15 -13.99 -7.67
N GLU A 664 9.93 -14.59 -6.52
CA GLU A 664 10.88 -14.65 -5.40
C GLU A 664 11.26 -16.09 -5.12
N LEU A 665 12.53 -16.35 -5.05
CA LEU A 665 13.09 -17.61 -4.60
C LEU A 665 13.96 -17.35 -3.38
N ARG A 666 13.77 -18.12 -2.34
CA ARG A 666 14.56 -18.03 -1.12
C ARG A 666 15.01 -19.41 -0.66
N TYR A 667 16.24 -19.49 -0.23
CA TYR A 667 16.75 -20.67 0.46
C TYR A 667 17.45 -20.25 1.76
N GLN A 668 17.12 -20.92 2.86
CA GLN A 668 17.72 -20.68 4.16
C GLN A 668 18.10 -22.00 4.85
N THR A 669 19.31 -22.09 5.37
CA THR A 669 19.79 -23.25 6.11
C THR A 669 19.32 -23.16 7.57
N GLY A 670 18.43 -24.07 7.97
CA GLY A 670 17.85 -24.07 9.32
C GLY A 670 17.02 -22.80 9.61
N LYS A 671 16.73 -22.53 10.89
CA LYS A 671 15.83 -21.42 11.29
C LYS A 671 16.48 -20.03 11.25
N SER A 672 17.79 -19.95 11.44
CA SER A 672 18.53 -18.68 11.53
C SER A 672 19.92 -18.72 10.85
N GLY A 673 20.17 -19.75 10.05
CA GLY A 673 21.42 -19.92 9.31
C GLY A 673 21.54 -19.02 8.10
N PRO A 674 22.61 -19.19 7.31
CA PRO A 674 22.78 -18.47 6.05
C PRO A 674 21.60 -18.65 5.10
N TRP A 675 21.28 -17.59 4.39
CA TRP A 675 20.21 -17.57 3.39
C TRP A 675 20.64 -16.84 2.12
N VAL A 676 19.95 -17.15 1.04
CA VAL A 676 20.00 -16.45 -0.25
C VAL A 676 18.59 -16.19 -0.72
N SER A 677 18.36 -15.00 -1.25
CA SER A 677 17.13 -14.62 -1.95
C SER A 677 17.45 -14.15 -3.36
N TRP A 678 16.54 -14.44 -4.28
CA TRP A 678 16.59 -13.96 -5.65
C TRP A 678 15.21 -13.49 -6.04
N THR A 679 15.13 -12.27 -6.63
CA THR A 679 13.89 -11.68 -7.10
C THR A 679 14.01 -11.35 -8.58
N TRP A 680 13.02 -11.75 -9.36
CA TRP A 680 12.84 -11.40 -10.75
C TRP A 680 11.52 -10.64 -10.91
N ARG A 681 11.63 -9.42 -11.41
CA ARG A 681 10.50 -8.58 -11.79
C ARG A 681 10.45 -8.41 -13.29
N TYR A 682 9.29 -8.67 -13.88
CA TYR A 682 8.97 -8.36 -15.26
C TYR A 682 7.81 -7.39 -15.33
N ASP A 683 7.91 -6.44 -16.21
CA ASP A 683 6.94 -5.38 -16.42
C ASP A 683 6.81 -5.13 -17.93
N SER A 684 5.58 -5.23 -18.47
CA SER A 684 5.29 -5.04 -19.88
C SER A 684 5.28 -3.58 -20.31
N GLY A 685 5.36 -2.64 -19.37
CA GLY A 685 5.32 -1.21 -19.58
C GLY A 685 3.95 -0.57 -19.35
N LEU A 686 3.96 0.52 -18.62
CA LEU A 686 2.82 1.41 -18.41
C LEU A 686 2.52 2.20 -19.68
N VAL A 687 1.33 2.79 -19.79
CA VAL A 687 1.00 3.74 -20.84
C VAL A 687 1.84 5.00 -20.63
N ALA A 688 2.41 5.51 -21.73
CA ALA A 688 3.19 6.74 -21.75
C ALA A 688 2.35 7.89 -22.28
N GLY A 689 2.59 9.10 -21.75
CA GLY A 689 1.94 10.31 -22.25
C GLY A 689 2.51 10.78 -23.59
N SER A 690 1.69 11.37 -24.41
CA SER A 690 2.02 12.31 -25.50
C SER A 690 3.05 11.86 -26.56
N VAL A 691 3.24 10.56 -26.83
CA VAL A 691 4.18 10.07 -27.88
C VAL A 691 3.52 8.98 -28.73
N GLY A 692 2.40 9.29 -29.33
CA GLY A 692 1.63 8.36 -30.19
C GLY A 692 2.20 8.21 -31.58
N SER A 693 3.06 9.15 -32.02
CA SER A 693 3.57 9.21 -33.39
C SER A 693 5.01 9.69 -33.48
N LEU A 694 5.57 9.67 -34.71
CA LEU A 694 6.86 10.31 -35.00
C LEU A 694 6.82 11.82 -34.75
N ASP A 695 5.74 12.48 -35.15
CA ASP A 695 5.59 13.93 -35.00
C ASP A 695 5.58 14.33 -33.50
N ASP A 696 4.89 13.57 -32.65
CA ASP A 696 4.93 13.76 -31.20
C ASP A 696 6.33 13.58 -30.64
N ALA A 697 7.07 12.55 -31.09
CA ALA A 697 8.45 12.32 -30.67
C ALA A 697 9.40 13.45 -31.11
N LEU A 698 9.15 14.06 -32.27
CA LEU A 698 9.92 15.22 -32.78
C LEU A 698 9.55 16.52 -32.04
N ALA A 699 8.39 16.62 -31.48
CA ALA A 699 7.96 17.76 -30.65
C ALA A 699 8.59 17.77 -29.25
N LEU A 700 9.13 16.63 -28.78
CA LEU A 700 9.82 16.52 -27.51
C LEU A 700 11.11 17.36 -27.48
N THR A 701 11.44 17.85 -26.27
CA THR A 701 12.75 18.48 -26.03
C THR A 701 13.89 17.49 -26.21
N GLY A 702 15.13 18.00 -26.39
CA GLY A 702 16.30 17.13 -26.51
C GLY A 702 16.49 16.22 -25.28
N ALA A 703 16.22 16.74 -24.07
CA ALA A 703 16.26 15.97 -22.83
C ALA A 703 15.19 14.86 -22.82
N GLN A 704 13.95 15.16 -23.19
CA GLN A 704 12.87 14.18 -23.29
C GLN A 704 13.14 13.12 -24.36
N GLN A 705 13.62 13.51 -25.54
CA GLN A 705 14.06 12.56 -26.57
C GLN A 705 15.17 11.64 -26.05
N ALA A 706 16.16 12.21 -25.34
CA ALA A 706 17.23 11.43 -24.72
C ALA A 706 16.68 10.48 -23.63
N ALA A 707 15.71 10.92 -22.83
CA ALA A 707 15.07 10.10 -21.79
C ALA A 707 14.40 8.85 -22.36
N ILE A 708 13.63 8.95 -23.45
CA ILE A 708 13.02 7.78 -24.11
C ILE A 708 14.01 6.96 -24.93
N GLY A 709 15.26 7.46 -25.09
CA GLY A 709 16.26 6.82 -25.93
C GLY A 709 15.90 6.87 -27.41
N PHE A 710 15.35 8.00 -27.87
CA PHE A 710 14.92 8.23 -29.24
C PHE A 710 16.12 8.19 -30.20
N PHE A 711 15.89 7.76 -31.43
CA PHE A 711 16.92 7.71 -32.46
C PHE A 711 16.33 7.73 -33.87
N CYS A 712 17.14 8.19 -34.84
CA CYS A 712 16.82 8.12 -36.25
C CYS A 712 18.06 7.61 -37.03
N GLY A 713 18.02 6.32 -37.39
CA GLY A 713 19.21 5.63 -37.90
C GLY A 713 20.33 5.61 -36.85
N SER A 714 21.49 6.21 -37.21
CA SER A 714 22.60 6.36 -36.25
C SER A 714 22.55 7.64 -35.42
N ALA A 715 21.69 8.60 -35.78
CA ALA A 715 21.57 9.86 -35.06
C ALA A 715 20.93 9.68 -33.68
N ARG A 716 21.44 10.42 -32.69
CA ARG A 716 20.94 10.44 -31.30
C ARG A 716 20.76 11.88 -30.86
N PRO A 717 19.72 12.21 -30.08
CA PRO A 717 19.57 13.53 -29.50
C PRO A 717 20.60 13.73 -28.38
N THR A 718 20.85 15.00 -28.07
CA THR A 718 21.51 15.43 -26.84
C THR A 718 20.50 16.25 -26.02
N ILE A 719 20.78 16.52 -24.75
CA ILE A 719 19.93 17.32 -23.87
C ILE A 719 19.60 18.68 -24.53
N SER A 720 20.59 19.31 -25.20
CA SER A 720 20.46 20.64 -25.81
C SER A 720 20.12 20.60 -27.31
N THR A 721 20.12 19.44 -27.95
CA THR A 721 19.95 19.33 -29.40
C THR A 721 19.01 18.19 -29.74
N PRO A 722 17.70 18.45 -29.89
CA PRO A 722 16.74 17.45 -30.33
C PRO A 722 16.98 17.01 -31.76
N LEU A 723 16.58 15.80 -32.11
CA LEU A 723 16.44 15.38 -33.50
C LEU A 723 15.20 16.04 -34.12
N THR A 724 15.29 16.33 -35.39
CA THR A 724 14.23 16.99 -36.17
C THR A 724 13.84 16.15 -37.39
N GLY A 725 12.83 16.56 -38.12
CA GLY A 725 12.44 15.94 -39.38
C GLY A 725 13.54 15.88 -40.45
N ALA A 726 14.64 16.63 -40.29
CA ALA A 726 15.79 16.55 -41.19
C ALA A 726 16.58 15.23 -41.08
N GLN A 727 16.59 14.61 -39.87
CA GLN A 727 17.29 13.35 -39.60
C GLN A 727 16.35 12.16 -39.60
N CYS A 728 15.06 12.39 -39.39
CA CYS A 728 14.06 11.37 -39.05
C CYS A 728 13.03 11.18 -40.17
N THR A 729 12.76 9.94 -40.48
CA THR A 729 11.71 9.53 -41.41
C THR A 729 10.86 8.41 -40.79
N PRO A 730 9.65 8.16 -41.29
CA PRO A 730 8.82 7.06 -40.80
C PRO A 730 9.47 5.67 -40.85
N SER A 731 10.57 5.49 -41.58
CA SER A 731 11.25 4.20 -41.73
C SER A 731 12.54 4.06 -40.93
N ASN A 732 13.07 5.13 -40.29
CA ASN A 732 14.36 5.09 -39.59
C ASN A 732 14.36 5.51 -38.13
N TYR A 733 13.19 5.80 -37.57
CA TYR A 733 13.07 6.22 -36.16
C TYR A 733 12.69 5.07 -35.21
N GLY A 734 12.98 5.27 -33.96
CA GLY A 734 12.57 4.38 -32.84
C GLY A 734 13.01 4.93 -31.51
N ALA A 735 12.60 4.24 -30.44
CA ALA A 735 13.03 4.54 -29.08
C ALA A 735 13.40 3.24 -28.34
N THR A 736 14.39 3.33 -27.44
CA THR A 736 14.90 2.14 -26.73
C THR A 736 14.22 1.93 -25.39
N ARG A 737 13.62 2.97 -24.79
CA ARG A 737 12.94 2.93 -23.49
C ARG A 737 11.44 3.17 -23.58
N LEU A 738 10.92 3.42 -24.78
CA LEU A 738 9.51 3.63 -25.07
C LEU A 738 9.13 2.90 -26.36
N VAL A 739 7.93 2.35 -26.42
CA VAL A 739 7.35 1.73 -27.61
C VAL A 739 6.41 2.75 -28.23
N ILE A 740 6.85 3.36 -29.33
CA ILE A 740 6.01 4.26 -30.13
C ILE A 740 5.19 3.37 -31.07
N PRO A 741 3.86 3.53 -31.14
CA PRO A 741 3.03 2.78 -32.07
C PRO A 741 3.49 2.92 -33.52
N ALA A 742 3.25 1.92 -34.35
CA ALA A 742 3.53 2.02 -35.76
C ALA A 742 2.68 3.14 -36.41
N PRO A 743 3.17 3.83 -37.42
CA PRO A 743 2.46 4.96 -38.05
C PRO A 743 1.02 4.59 -38.42
N GLY A 744 0.05 5.39 -37.98
CA GLY A 744 -1.37 5.21 -38.24
C GLY A 744 -2.05 4.06 -37.46
N THR A 745 -1.36 3.47 -36.47
CA THR A 745 -1.93 2.40 -35.63
C THR A 745 -2.16 2.86 -34.18
N GLU A 746 -1.71 4.04 -33.83
CA GLU A 746 -1.94 4.62 -32.50
C GLU A 746 -3.43 4.76 -32.25
N ASN A 747 -3.83 4.42 -31.05
CA ASN A 747 -5.19 4.59 -30.54
C ASN A 747 -5.16 4.58 -29.01
N ASP A 748 -5.66 5.62 -28.39
CA ASP A 748 -5.65 5.81 -26.94
C ASP A 748 -6.28 4.69 -26.15
N ASP A 749 -7.31 4.04 -26.68
CA ASP A 749 -7.98 2.90 -26.01
C ASP A 749 -7.36 1.53 -26.34
N HIS A 750 -6.80 1.33 -27.52
CA HIS A 750 -6.39 0.01 -27.97
C HIS A 750 -4.87 -0.17 -28.13
N ASN A 751 -4.19 0.83 -28.60
CA ASN A 751 -2.75 0.79 -28.90
C ASN A 751 -2.05 2.12 -28.53
N PRO A 752 -2.09 2.53 -27.25
CA PRO A 752 -1.37 3.71 -26.80
C PRO A 752 0.15 3.50 -26.79
N PRO A 753 0.96 4.56 -26.79
CA PRO A 753 2.38 4.44 -26.53
C PRO A 753 2.63 3.86 -25.13
N ARG A 754 3.69 3.07 -24.99
CA ARG A 754 4.01 2.40 -23.73
C ARG A 754 5.50 2.46 -23.41
N ILE A 755 5.81 2.46 -22.13
CA ILE A 755 7.17 2.19 -21.66
C ILE A 755 7.65 0.84 -22.21
N ALA A 756 8.90 0.75 -22.63
CA ALA A 756 9.45 -0.49 -23.14
C ALA A 756 9.49 -1.59 -22.04
N PRO A 757 9.18 -2.84 -22.37
CA PRO A 757 9.22 -3.94 -21.42
C PRO A 757 10.58 -4.08 -20.75
N ARG A 758 10.58 -4.46 -19.47
CA ARG A 758 11.80 -4.60 -18.69
C ARG A 758 11.82 -5.82 -17.80
N HIS A 759 13.02 -6.39 -17.64
CA HIS A 759 13.35 -7.39 -16.63
C HIS A 759 14.32 -6.75 -15.63
N VAL A 760 14.03 -6.90 -14.34
CA VAL A 760 14.88 -6.46 -13.24
C VAL A 760 15.15 -7.66 -12.32
N PHE A 761 16.40 -7.85 -11.96
CA PHE A 761 16.86 -8.96 -11.11
C PHE A 761 17.57 -8.41 -9.89
N ASP A 762 17.22 -8.95 -8.72
CA ASP A 762 17.84 -8.61 -7.44
C ASP A 762 18.35 -9.88 -6.76
N ILE A 763 19.42 -9.76 -5.97
CA ILE A 763 19.95 -10.84 -5.16
C ILE A 763 20.26 -10.32 -3.75
N GLY A 764 19.91 -11.13 -2.75
CA GLY A 764 20.27 -10.90 -1.36
C GLY A 764 20.92 -12.13 -0.76
N VAL A 765 21.89 -11.93 0.13
CA VAL A 765 22.53 -12.98 0.92
C VAL A 765 22.66 -12.50 2.36
N GLY A 766 22.61 -13.42 3.31
CA GLY A 766 22.80 -13.04 4.69
C GLY A 766 22.75 -14.20 5.66
N THR A 767 22.78 -13.87 6.94
CA THR A 767 22.58 -14.80 8.04
C THR A 767 21.88 -14.10 9.21
N ASP A 768 20.94 -14.79 9.83
CA ASP A 768 20.20 -14.26 10.96
C ASP A 768 20.88 -14.56 12.31
N ASN A 769 21.99 -15.29 12.31
CA ASN A 769 22.75 -15.60 13.52
C ASN A 769 24.22 -15.94 13.17
N LEU A 770 25.04 -14.92 12.93
CA LEU A 770 26.43 -15.05 12.48
C LEU A 770 27.29 -15.83 13.46
N PHE A 771 27.11 -15.68 14.77
CA PHE A 771 27.91 -16.31 15.80
C PHE A 771 27.22 -17.52 16.44
N LYS A 772 26.06 -17.96 15.92
CA LYS A 772 25.30 -19.13 16.42
C LYS A 772 24.99 -19.04 17.92
N LYS A 773 24.68 -17.83 18.43
CA LYS A 773 24.30 -17.61 19.84
C LYS A 773 22.79 -17.69 20.00
N GLU A 774 22.31 -18.08 21.20
CA GLU A 774 20.88 -18.22 21.47
C GLU A 774 20.20 -16.90 21.86
N HIS A 775 20.85 -16.13 22.74
CA HIS A 775 20.26 -14.92 23.34
C HIS A 775 20.67 -13.64 22.65
N PHE A 776 21.88 -13.57 22.12
CA PHE A 776 22.38 -12.40 21.41
C PHE A 776 22.83 -12.82 20.02
N ARG A 777 22.06 -12.45 19.00
CA ARG A 777 22.30 -12.85 17.62
C ARG A 777 22.76 -11.65 16.81
N ALA A 778 23.89 -11.78 16.15
CA ALA A 778 24.31 -10.82 15.15
C ALA A 778 23.79 -11.25 13.77
N THR A 779 23.20 -10.32 13.04
CA THR A 779 22.72 -10.52 11.67
C THR A 779 23.64 -9.80 10.69
N LEU A 780 23.82 -10.35 9.52
CA LEU A 780 24.55 -9.73 8.43
C LEU A 780 23.78 -9.92 7.14
N ARG A 781 23.65 -8.86 6.35
CA ARG A 781 22.98 -8.89 5.05
C ARG A 781 23.83 -8.15 4.01
N ALA A 782 23.80 -8.63 2.79
CA ALA A 782 24.28 -7.91 1.62
C ALA A 782 23.29 -8.14 0.47
N ALA A 783 23.01 -7.11 -0.31
CA ALA A 783 22.11 -7.21 -1.44
C ALA A 783 22.58 -6.35 -2.62
N VAL A 784 22.19 -6.77 -3.80
CA VAL A 784 22.35 -6.00 -5.04
C VAL A 784 20.99 -5.94 -5.72
N THR A 785 20.45 -4.74 -5.91
CA THR A 785 19.24 -4.49 -6.70
C THR A 785 19.64 -4.14 -8.13
N ASN A 786 18.78 -4.50 -9.10
CA ASN A 786 19.02 -4.29 -10.53
C ASN A 786 20.43 -4.75 -10.96
N ILE A 787 20.74 -6.05 -10.72
CA ILE A 787 22.07 -6.64 -10.97
C ILE A 787 22.56 -6.38 -12.39
N THR A 788 21.65 -6.43 -13.36
CA THR A 788 21.96 -6.20 -14.79
C THR A 788 22.21 -4.74 -15.12
N ASN A 789 22.02 -3.85 -14.16
CA ASN A 789 22.06 -2.40 -14.37
C ASN A 789 21.17 -1.97 -15.53
N LYS A 790 19.94 -2.50 -15.56
CA LYS A 790 18.97 -2.15 -16.60
C LYS A 790 18.65 -0.66 -16.50
N ASP A 791 18.89 0.05 -17.56
CA ASP A 791 18.49 1.43 -17.75
C ASP A 791 17.11 1.44 -18.41
N ALA A 792 16.09 1.89 -17.68
CA ALA A 792 14.71 1.90 -18.13
C ALA A 792 13.91 3.01 -17.46
N LEU A 793 12.86 3.45 -18.12
CA LEU A 793 11.84 4.31 -17.53
C LEU A 793 10.86 3.48 -16.69
N TYR A 794 10.33 4.08 -15.63
CA TYR A 794 9.14 3.62 -14.94
C TYR A 794 7.90 4.20 -15.62
N ASN A 795 7.85 5.51 -15.81
CA ASN A 795 6.83 6.24 -16.55
C ASN A 795 7.46 7.36 -17.39
N PHE A 796 6.69 7.91 -18.32
CA PHE A 796 7.12 9.03 -19.18
C PHE A 796 5.95 9.95 -19.46
N LEU A 797 6.10 11.23 -19.09
CA LEU A 797 5.06 12.27 -19.20
C LEU A 797 3.70 11.79 -18.69
N SER A 798 3.72 11.00 -17.62
CA SER A 798 2.51 10.51 -16.97
C SER A 798 1.75 11.69 -16.36
N THR A 799 0.45 11.65 -16.44
CA THR A 799 -0.44 12.69 -15.92
C THR A 799 -0.23 12.91 -14.41
N PHE A 800 0.12 11.85 -13.69
CA PHE A 800 0.28 11.90 -12.24
C PHE A 800 1.70 12.17 -11.77
N SER A 801 2.71 11.57 -12.38
CA SER A 801 4.07 11.60 -11.84
C SER A 801 5.13 12.11 -12.82
N GLY A 802 4.75 12.49 -14.03
CA GLY A 802 5.70 12.97 -15.03
C GLY A 802 6.61 11.88 -15.57
N THR A 803 7.92 12.14 -15.61
CA THR A 803 8.94 11.20 -16.10
C THR A 803 9.82 10.71 -14.98
N HIS A 804 9.98 9.38 -14.86
CA HIS A 804 10.84 8.77 -13.84
C HIS A 804 11.58 7.56 -14.37
N PHE A 805 12.84 7.44 -13.95
CA PHE A 805 13.70 6.29 -14.22
C PHE A 805 13.63 5.29 -13.06
N ILE A 806 13.67 3.99 -13.39
CA ILE A 806 13.87 2.97 -12.35
C ILE A 806 15.24 3.17 -11.68
N GLN A 807 15.35 2.66 -10.45
CA GLN A 807 16.63 2.73 -9.73
C GLN A 807 17.72 1.96 -10.51
N PRO A 808 18.89 2.57 -10.79
CA PRO A 808 20.04 1.87 -11.34
C PRO A 808 20.56 0.83 -10.33
N ARG A 809 21.54 0.01 -10.73
CA ARG A 809 22.13 -0.98 -9.84
C ARG A 809 22.60 -0.33 -8.53
N ALA A 810 22.11 -0.89 -7.42
CA ALA A 810 22.47 -0.43 -6.09
C ALA A 810 22.96 -1.59 -5.22
N TYR A 811 23.94 -1.28 -4.37
CA TYR A 811 24.52 -2.19 -3.40
C TYR A 811 24.05 -1.79 -2.00
N GLN A 812 23.78 -2.79 -1.18
CA GLN A 812 23.26 -2.61 0.16
C GLN A 812 23.97 -3.57 1.11
N THR A 813 24.35 -3.08 2.28
CA THR A 813 24.87 -3.90 3.37
C THR A 813 24.22 -3.50 4.69
N ALA A 814 23.90 -4.46 5.53
CA ALA A 814 23.33 -4.20 6.85
C ALA A 814 23.95 -5.15 7.89
N ILE A 815 24.20 -4.60 9.06
CA ILE A 815 24.57 -5.34 10.25
C ILE A 815 23.53 -5.08 11.33
N GLY A 816 23.12 -6.12 12.02
CA GLY A 816 22.12 -6.00 13.07
C GLY A 816 22.42 -6.88 14.26
N PHE A 817 21.75 -6.58 15.36
CA PHE A 817 21.79 -7.32 16.61
C PHE A 817 20.37 -7.54 17.10
N VAL A 818 20.11 -8.77 17.57
CA VAL A 818 18.81 -9.18 18.16
C VAL A 818 19.10 -9.82 19.50
N PHE A 819 18.40 -9.39 20.56
CA PHE A 819 18.59 -9.87 21.93
C PHE A 819 17.28 -10.22 22.62
#